data_645edb963cfaad474fcdc25f106f9eab
#
_entry.id   645edb963cfaad474fcdc25f106f9eab
#
_cell.length_a   1.000
_cell.length_b   1.000
_cell.length_c   1.000
_cell.angle_alpha   90.00
_cell.angle_beta   90.00
_cell.angle_gamma   90.00
#
_symmetry.space_group_name_H-M   'P 1'
#
loop_
_entity.id
_entity.type
_entity.pdbx_description
1 polymer ?
#
loop_
_entity_poly.entity_id
_entity_poly.type
_entity_poly.pdbx_seq_one_letter_code
_entity_poly.pdbx_strand_id
1 'polypeptide(L)'
;ETQHDRYLEKYDTIIVDEAHERSLNIDFLLGYLKTLLPRRPDLKLIITSATIDLERFSKHFNNAPIIEVSGRTYPVETWYRPLAAEVDEEGESLLDDLTVDQGILAALDEIAAHERAEGKRPGDVLVFLPGEREIREAAEVLRKANLRLTEVLPLYARLTPAEQQKIFAPMGARKIVLATNVAETSLTVPGIRYVIDSGTARISRYSYRAKVQRLPIEAISQASANQRKGRCGRVEPGICIRLYSEEDFLARPEFTDPEILRTNLAAVILQMLHLRLGSIEDFPFIEPPDGKAISDGFNLLQELSAVNRENQLTPIGRQLARLPIDPRLGRMLLEGARLGSLQEVLIVTSALSVQDPRERPMDRQQAADQAHAQWKDVDSDFAALINLWRGFEEKRQELGSNPLRNWCKKNFLNYLRLREWRDAHRQLVLIARELQLGDGKGRRVEDARSALPPEGKGRRGSGKVDGYGHPPYGAAQAPQPTTDTKVNVIVREQAEASEAAQRAKSYAAVHKAILSGLLSQIGQKSEDGDYLGARQRRFWIHPSSVIGRKKPAWVMTAELVETTKLFARMVAKIEPDWIEPLAGHLIKKNHFEPHWEKRRGQVVAFEQVTLYGLIVVGRRPVHFGPVDPVASRELFIREGLVRGEINSRARCLTANRELLERLDELEAKARRRDILADEETLYAYYEARIPAEIHQAATFEHWYKSEGAKNPQLLIMREEDVLARDAKEVTAAQYPDILQLGELQLPLTYHFEPNHPRDGVTLRVPAPLLPQLPADRLEWLVPGLIEAKAVALVRGLPKAIRKNFVPVPDFVGAALSKIAFGQGSLPESLGRELTRMTGVRVPEEAWIEAAAQLENHLKMNIEVVDARGKFLGEGRDLAELCARFAEVSQA
;
A
#
# COMPACT_ATOMS: atom_id res chain seq x y z
N GLU A 1 -20.88 6.01 31.81
CA GLU A 1 -21.43 5.39 33.03
C GLU A 1 -21.37 3.85 32.96
N THR A 2 -21.95 3.18 31.96
CA THR A 2 -22.03 1.72 31.82
C THR A 2 -20.66 0.99 31.90
N GLN A 3 -19.57 1.67 31.63
CA GLN A 3 -18.20 1.14 31.76
C GLN A 3 -17.73 1.04 33.21
N HIS A 4 -18.17 1.98 34.07
CA HIS A 4 -17.78 2.10 35.47
C HIS A 4 -18.80 1.54 36.44
N ASP A 5 -20.08 1.68 36.09
CA ASP A 5 -21.22 1.17 36.83
C ASP A 5 -22.08 0.29 35.90
N ARG A 6 -21.75 -0.98 35.87
CA ARG A 6 -22.37 -1.95 34.95
C ARG A 6 -23.86 -2.21 35.26
N TYR A 7 -24.28 -1.97 36.48
CA TYR A 7 -25.66 -2.17 36.89
C TYR A 7 -26.41 -0.86 37.07
N LEU A 8 -25.75 0.26 36.81
CA LEU A 8 -26.33 1.62 36.99
C LEU A 8 -26.91 1.79 38.38
N GLU A 9 -26.17 1.31 39.40
CA GLU A 9 -26.64 1.24 40.81
C GLU A 9 -26.94 2.61 41.42
N LYS A 10 -26.34 3.68 40.88
CA LYS A 10 -26.58 5.05 41.31
C LYS A 10 -27.93 5.63 40.90
N TYR A 11 -28.62 4.94 40.01
CA TYR A 11 -29.90 5.41 39.42
C TYR A 11 -31.05 4.49 39.77
N ASP A 12 -32.20 5.06 40.05
CA ASP A 12 -33.46 4.38 40.24
C ASP A 12 -34.41 4.55 39.03
N THR A 13 -34.18 5.56 38.23
CA THR A 13 -34.96 5.91 37.05
C THR A 13 -34.07 6.37 35.94
N ILE A 14 -34.26 5.87 34.73
CA ILE A 14 -33.56 6.26 33.51
C ILE A 14 -34.60 6.74 32.52
N ILE A 15 -34.34 7.91 31.91
CA ILE A 15 -35.19 8.48 30.87
C ILE A 15 -34.37 8.50 29.57
N VAL A 16 -34.86 7.83 28.54
CA VAL A 16 -34.33 7.87 27.18
C VAL A 16 -35.19 8.80 26.35
N ASP A 17 -34.71 10.02 26.15
CA ASP A 17 -35.45 11.07 25.44
C ASP A 17 -35.21 11.00 23.93
N GLU A 18 -36.18 11.47 23.12
CA GLU A 18 -36.14 11.50 21.66
C GLU A 18 -35.75 10.12 21.05
N ALA A 19 -36.26 9.02 21.62
CA ALA A 19 -35.88 7.67 21.19
C ALA A 19 -36.18 7.39 19.71
N HIS A 20 -37.08 8.14 19.09
CA HIS A 20 -37.42 8.04 17.67
C HIS A 20 -36.27 8.46 16.73
N GLU A 21 -35.27 9.20 17.22
CA GLU A 21 -34.07 9.51 16.41
C GLU A 21 -33.28 8.28 16.06
N ARG A 22 -33.45 7.19 16.85
CA ARG A 22 -32.84 5.88 16.58
C ARG A 22 -31.35 6.01 16.23
N SER A 23 -30.65 6.88 16.99
CA SER A 23 -29.19 6.97 16.86
C SER A 23 -28.53 5.66 17.34
N LEU A 24 -27.32 5.40 16.87
CA LEU A 24 -26.55 4.20 17.22
C LEU A 24 -26.43 4.01 18.74
N ASN A 25 -26.19 5.11 19.46
CA ASN A 25 -26.09 5.09 20.92
C ASN A 25 -27.43 4.81 21.60
N ILE A 26 -28.53 5.33 21.08
CA ILE A 26 -29.88 5.05 21.61
C ILE A 26 -30.22 3.58 21.43
N ASP A 27 -30.05 3.02 20.25
CA ASP A 27 -30.35 1.62 19.98
C ASP A 27 -29.49 0.66 20.81
N PHE A 28 -28.19 0.98 20.98
CA PHE A 28 -27.31 0.23 21.88
C PHE A 28 -27.78 0.30 23.33
N LEU A 29 -28.11 1.50 23.82
CA LEU A 29 -28.57 1.73 25.20
C LEU A 29 -29.88 0.98 25.48
N LEU A 30 -30.83 1.04 24.55
CA LEU A 30 -32.10 0.33 24.70
C LEU A 30 -31.89 -1.20 24.77
N GLY A 31 -31.05 -1.76 23.91
CA GLY A 31 -30.65 -3.17 24.00
C GLY A 31 -29.98 -3.53 25.33
N TYR A 32 -29.07 -2.67 25.80
CA TYR A 32 -28.40 -2.83 27.08
C TYR A 32 -29.39 -2.78 28.25
N LEU A 33 -30.28 -1.80 28.26
CA LEU A 33 -31.33 -1.69 29.30
C LEU A 33 -32.26 -2.88 29.28
N LYS A 34 -32.62 -3.42 28.12
CA LYS A 34 -33.41 -4.66 28.05
C LYS A 34 -32.71 -5.83 28.73
N THR A 35 -31.39 -5.96 28.61
CA THR A 35 -30.64 -7.01 29.32
C THR A 35 -30.47 -6.72 30.82
N LEU A 36 -30.53 -5.45 31.22
CA LEU A 36 -30.31 -4.99 32.58
C LEU A 36 -31.58 -5.10 33.44
N LEU A 37 -32.74 -4.70 32.90
CA LEU A 37 -34.01 -4.67 33.66
C LEU A 37 -34.39 -5.96 34.40
N PRO A 38 -34.18 -7.17 33.84
CA PRO A 38 -34.42 -8.40 34.59
C PRO A 38 -33.53 -8.59 35.82
N ARG A 39 -32.37 -7.95 35.84
CA ARG A 39 -31.37 -7.98 36.94
C ARG A 39 -31.53 -6.82 37.91
N ARG A 40 -32.29 -5.79 37.51
CA ARG A 40 -32.59 -4.60 38.30
C ARG A 40 -34.10 -4.31 38.26
N PRO A 41 -34.91 -5.13 38.91
CA PRO A 41 -36.37 -4.96 38.93
C PRO A 41 -36.86 -3.67 39.63
N ASP A 42 -35.98 -3.03 40.40
CA ASP A 42 -36.19 -1.72 41.01
C ASP A 42 -36.02 -0.54 40.03
N LEU A 43 -35.25 -0.74 38.94
CA LEU A 43 -34.96 0.30 37.98
C LEU A 43 -36.16 0.61 37.09
N LYS A 44 -36.53 1.88 37.00
CA LYS A 44 -37.62 2.34 36.13
C LYS A 44 -37.03 2.91 34.86
N LEU A 45 -37.60 2.53 33.72
CA LEU A 45 -37.23 3.04 32.40
C LEU A 45 -38.41 3.82 31.80
N ILE A 46 -38.15 5.05 31.41
CA ILE A 46 -39.09 5.91 30.68
C ILE A 46 -38.49 6.19 29.31
N ILE A 47 -39.24 5.90 28.27
CA ILE A 47 -38.83 6.21 26.89
C ILE A 47 -39.76 7.29 26.35
N THR A 48 -39.23 8.44 25.95
CA THR A 48 -40.00 9.50 25.28
C THR A 48 -39.74 9.47 23.80
N SER A 49 -40.80 9.66 23.04
CA SER A 49 -40.72 9.62 21.58
C SER A 49 -41.80 10.56 21.01
N ALA A 50 -41.46 11.25 19.91
CA ALA A 50 -42.48 11.95 19.13
C ALA A 50 -43.27 10.89 18.33
N THR A 51 -44.57 10.86 18.50
CA THR A 51 -45.66 10.21 17.73
C THR A 51 -45.40 8.95 16.94
N ILE A 52 -44.19 8.38 16.88
CA ILE A 52 -43.78 7.43 15.86
C ILE A 52 -43.21 6.18 16.53
N ASP A 53 -43.65 4.99 16.08
CA ASP A 53 -43.08 3.68 16.43
C ASP A 53 -43.20 3.28 17.91
N LEU A 54 -44.16 3.85 18.61
CA LEU A 54 -44.41 3.56 20.04
C LEU A 54 -44.70 2.07 20.28
N GLU A 55 -45.38 1.39 19.36
CA GLU A 55 -45.65 -0.02 19.45
C GLU A 55 -44.40 -0.90 19.42
N ARG A 56 -43.38 -0.53 18.64
CA ARG A 56 -42.12 -1.26 18.60
C ARG A 56 -41.37 -1.18 19.93
N PHE A 57 -41.30 0.02 20.50
CA PHE A 57 -40.71 0.19 21.83
C PHE A 57 -41.50 -0.59 22.89
N SER A 58 -42.83 -0.51 22.86
CA SER A 58 -43.68 -1.27 23.78
C SER A 58 -43.46 -2.76 23.67
N LYS A 59 -43.51 -3.33 22.47
CA LYS A 59 -43.23 -4.76 22.20
C LYS A 59 -41.83 -5.17 22.62
N HIS A 60 -40.84 -4.32 22.34
CA HIS A 60 -39.45 -4.57 22.71
C HIS A 60 -39.29 -4.72 24.24
N PHE A 61 -40.00 -3.90 25.02
CA PHE A 61 -40.01 -3.94 26.48
C PHE A 61 -41.24 -4.68 27.06
N ASN A 62 -41.57 -5.86 26.52
CA ASN A 62 -42.59 -6.77 27.03
C ASN A 62 -44.00 -6.17 27.11
N ASN A 63 -44.41 -5.42 26.09
CA ASN A 63 -45.67 -4.68 26.01
C ASN A 63 -45.80 -3.59 27.12
N ALA A 64 -44.73 -2.84 27.32
CA ALA A 64 -44.73 -1.70 28.24
C ALA A 64 -45.91 -0.75 27.92
N PRO A 65 -46.55 -0.15 28.92
CA PRO A 65 -47.71 0.75 28.71
C PRO A 65 -47.28 1.99 27.92
N ILE A 66 -48.14 2.40 27.00
CA ILE A 66 -47.97 3.64 26.22
C ILE A 66 -48.83 4.72 26.83
N ILE A 67 -48.24 5.86 27.18
CA ILE A 67 -48.96 7.02 27.65
C ILE A 67 -48.83 8.09 26.53
N GLU A 68 -49.94 8.38 25.91
CA GLU A 68 -50.00 9.39 24.86
C GLU A 68 -50.43 10.76 25.46
N VAL A 69 -49.63 11.78 25.22
CA VAL A 69 -49.95 13.12 25.63
C VAL A 69 -50.04 14.01 24.40
N SER A 70 -51.26 14.39 24.03
CA SER A 70 -51.45 15.32 22.88
C SER A 70 -51.45 16.76 23.34
N GLY A 71 -50.56 17.56 22.75
CA GLY A 71 -50.63 19.01 22.85
C GLY A 71 -51.78 19.56 21.97
N ARG A 72 -52.36 20.71 22.38
CA ARG A 72 -53.35 21.41 21.53
C ARG A 72 -52.59 21.98 20.30
N THR A 73 -52.82 21.38 19.15
CA THR A 73 -52.35 21.90 17.85
C THR A 73 -53.54 22.37 17.02
N TYR A 74 -53.32 23.33 16.19
CA TYR A 74 -54.30 23.73 15.20
C TYR A 74 -54.33 22.77 14.04
N PRO A 75 -55.44 22.58 13.31
CA PRO A 75 -55.52 21.74 12.15
C PRO A 75 -54.56 22.21 11.04
N VAL A 76 -53.95 21.26 10.37
CA VAL A 76 -53.08 21.54 9.22
C VAL A 76 -53.61 20.77 8.02
N GLU A 77 -53.99 21.51 6.99
CA GLU A 77 -54.39 20.95 5.72
C GLU A 77 -53.14 20.45 4.93
N THR A 78 -53.28 19.40 4.15
CA THR A 78 -52.22 18.93 3.28
C THR A 78 -52.64 19.01 1.83
N TRP A 79 -51.87 19.76 1.04
CA TRP A 79 -52.09 19.88 -0.40
C TRP A 79 -50.96 19.22 -1.14
N TYR A 80 -51.29 18.32 -2.07
CA TYR A 80 -50.33 17.63 -2.90
C TYR A 80 -50.20 18.34 -4.24
N ARG A 81 -48.98 18.68 -4.63
CA ARG A 81 -48.61 19.39 -5.86
C ARG A 81 -47.42 18.74 -6.50
N PRO A 82 -47.57 17.56 -7.16
CA PRO A 82 -46.48 16.84 -7.77
C PRO A 82 -45.78 17.71 -8.82
N LEU A 83 -44.47 17.56 -8.86
CA LEU A 83 -43.60 18.26 -9.83
C LEU A 83 -43.65 17.62 -11.22
N ALA A 84 -43.87 16.30 -11.26
CA ALA A 84 -44.08 15.58 -12.51
C ALA A 84 -45.44 15.94 -13.14
N ALA A 85 -45.46 16.18 -14.44
CA ALA A 85 -46.66 16.45 -15.16
C ALA A 85 -47.60 15.22 -15.14
N GLU A 86 -48.92 15.49 -15.12
CA GLU A 86 -49.89 14.45 -15.32
C GLU A 86 -49.77 13.92 -16.76
N VAL A 87 -49.67 12.62 -16.93
CA VAL A 87 -49.74 11.94 -18.23
C VAL A 87 -51.19 11.57 -18.52
N ASP A 88 -51.62 11.78 -19.75
CA ASP A 88 -52.94 11.33 -20.19
C ASP A 88 -53.01 9.80 -20.35
N GLU A 89 -54.18 9.27 -20.66
CA GLU A 89 -54.43 7.84 -20.87
C GLU A 89 -53.59 7.26 -22.03
N GLU A 90 -53.04 8.12 -22.92
CA GLU A 90 -52.19 7.74 -24.03
C GLU A 90 -50.69 7.81 -23.70
N GLY A 91 -50.29 8.30 -22.47
CA GLY A 91 -48.91 8.41 -21.98
C GLY A 91 -48.18 9.67 -22.49
N GLU A 92 -48.85 10.65 -23.03
CA GLU A 92 -48.31 11.94 -23.40
C GLU A 92 -48.38 12.92 -22.22
N SER A 93 -47.27 13.63 -21.94
CA SER A 93 -47.21 14.64 -20.88
C SER A 93 -47.96 15.88 -21.32
N LEU A 94 -48.94 16.28 -20.54
CA LEU A 94 -49.75 17.49 -20.80
C LEU A 94 -49.02 18.80 -20.51
N LEU A 95 -47.93 18.74 -19.74
CA LEU A 95 -47.11 19.90 -19.35
C LEU A 95 -45.66 19.43 -19.13
N ASP A 96 -44.69 20.33 -19.21
CA ASP A 96 -43.31 20.02 -18.82
C ASP A 96 -43.21 19.81 -17.32
N ASP A 97 -42.31 18.89 -16.88
CA ASP A 97 -41.98 18.67 -15.48
C ASP A 97 -41.46 19.96 -14.85
N LEU A 98 -42.01 20.31 -13.69
CA LEU A 98 -41.54 21.47 -12.93
C LEU A 98 -40.26 21.14 -12.16
N THR A 99 -39.32 22.07 -12.16
CA THR A 99 -38.20 21.98 -11.20
C THR A 99 -38.71 22.29 -9.77
N VAL A 100 -37.95 21.85 -8.75
CA VAL A 100 -38.28 22.12 -7.34
C VAL A 100 -38.48 23.62 -7.11
N ASP A 101 -37.62 24.48 -7.70
CA ASP A 101 -37.70 25.91 -7.55
C ASP A 101 -38.95 26.51 -8.17
N GLN A 102 -39.35 26.00 -9.33
CA GLN A 102 -40.63 26.37 -9.97
C GLN A 102 -41.83 25.91 -9.16
N GLY A 103 -41.74 24.68 -8.59
CA GLY A 103 -42.78 24.20 -7.67
C GLY A 103 -42.92 25.03 -6.41
N ILE A 104 -41.83 25.51 -5.85
CA ILE A 104 -41.85 26.45 -4.70
C ILE A 104 -42.51 27.76 -5.08
N LEU A 105 -42.19 28.36 -6.24
CA LEU A 105 -42.82 29.58 -6.71
C LEU A 105 -44.33 29.41 -6.89
N ALA A 106 -44.72 28.31 -7.57
CA ALA A 106 -46.15 28.02 -7.77
C ALA A 106 -46.91 27.83 -6.45
N ALA A 107 -46.28 27.15 -5.47
CA ALA A 107 -46.86 26.99 -4.14
C ALA A 107 -46.98 28.33 -3.41
N LEU A 108 -46.00 29.24 -3.53
CA LEU A 108 -46.06 30.56 -2.95
C LEU A 108 -47.16 31.43 -3.58
N ASP A 109 -47.36 31.34 -4.88
CA ASP A 109 -48.44 32.02 -5.59
C ASP A 109 -49.81 31.47 -5.17
N GLU A 110 -49.95 30.18 -4.98
CA GLU A 110 -51.17 29.55 -4.50
C GLU A 110 -51.48 29.97 -3.04
N ILE A 111 -50.47 29.99 -2.18
CA ILE A 111 -50.61 30.53 -0.81
C ILE A 111 -51.08 31.99 -0.84
N ALA A 112 -50.46 32.83 -1.67
CA ALA A 112 -50.84 34.25 -1.78
C ALA A 112 -52.27 34.43 -2.36
N ALA A 113 -52.71 33.56 -3.26
CA ALA A 113 -54.09 33.55 -3.73
C ALA A 113 -55.07 33.12 -2.66
N HIS A 114 -54.74 32.09 -1.87
CA HIS A 114 -55.55 31.62 -0.74
C HIS A 114 -55.68 32.70 0.33
N GLU A 115 -54.59 33.34 0.74
CA GLU A 115 -54.61 34.44 1.72
C GLU A 115 -55.47 35.62 1.29
N ARG A 116 -55.41 35.98 0.00
CA ARG A 116 -56.25 37.03 -0.56
C ARG A 116 -57.73 36.67 -0.55
N ALA A 117 -58.06 35.42 -0.91
CA ALA A 117 -59.45 34.94 -0.92
C ALA A 117 -60.03 34.91 0.49
N GLU A 118 -59.26 34.60 1.51
CA GLU A 118 -59.71 34.54 2.91
C GLU A 118 -59.50 35.86 3.67
N GLY A 119 -58.98 36.91 3.02
CA GLY A 119 -58.70 38.21 3.68
C GLY A 119 -57.65 38.09 4.80
N LYS A 120 -56.81 37.10 4.78
CA LYS A 120 -55.75 36.85 5.77
C LYS A 120 -54.51 37.69 5.51
N ARG A 121 -53.78 38.02 6.56
CA ARG A 121 -52.43 38.63 6.43
C ARG A 121 -51.45 37.59 5.92
N PRO A 122 -50.41 38.01 5.16
CA PRO A 122 -49.35 37.11 4.74
C PRO A 122 -48.68 36.39 5.92
N GLY A 123 -48.67 35.06 5.90
CA GLY A 123 -48.03 34.21 6.94
C GLY A 123 -46.62 33.78 6.53
N ASP A 124 -45.80 33.47 7.51
CA ASP A 124 -44.43 32.95 7.28
C ASP A 124 -44.45 31.51 6.70
N VAL A 125 -43.48 31.24 5.83
CA VAL A 125 -43.35 29.98 5.10
C VAL A 125 -42.04 29.28 5.45
N LEU A 126 -42.11 28.00 5.75
CA LEU A 126 -40.94 27.12 5.91
C LEU A 126 -40.87 26.15 4.73
N VAL A 127 -39.75 26.18 4.01
CA VAL A 127 -39.52 25.34 2.85
C VAL A 127 -38.44 24.32 3.19
N PHE A 128 -38.73 23.02 3.05
CA PHE A 128 -37.78 21.96 3.27
C PHE A 128 -37.07 21.58 1.98
N LEU A 129 -35.73 21.62 2.00
CA LEU A 129 -34.84 21.29 0.87
C LEU A 129 -33.76 20.32 1.31
N PRO A 130 -33.23 19.47 0.42
CA PRO A 130 -32.31 18.40 0.81
C PRO A 130 -30.93 18.88 1.24
N GLY A 131 -30.48 20.06 0.81
CA GLY A 131 -29.12 20.50 1.11
C GLY A 131 -28.85 21.96 0.88
N GLU A 132 -27.65 22.39 1.27
CA GLU A 132 -27.17 23.76 1.17
C GLU A 132 -27.15 24.29 -0.27
N ARG A 133 -26.79 23.44 -1.23
CA ARG A 133 -26.75 23.80 -2.64
C ARG A 133 -28.16 24.16 -3.13
N GLU A 134 -29.11 23.29 -2.86
CA GLU A 134 -30.50 23.45 -3.27
C GLU A 134 -31.13 24.67 -2.58
N ILE A 135 -30.76 24.95 -1.31
CA ILE A 135 -31.18 26.19 -0.62
C ILE A 135 -30.65 27.44 -1.31
N ARG A 136 -29.40 27.41 -1.79
CA ARG A 136 -28.80 28.56 -2.51
C ARG A 136 -29.50 28.83 -3.84
N GLU A 137 -29.72 27.75 -4.61
CA GLU A 137 -30.39 27.79 -5.89
C GLU A 137 -31.81 28.34 -5.74
N ALA A 138 -32.60 27.82 -4.79
CA ALA A 138 -33.93 28.30 -4.50
C ALA A 138 -33.93 29.76 -4.00
N ALA A 139 -32.99 30.15 -3.11
CA ALA A 139 -32.85 31.50 -2.62
C ALA A 139 -32.57 32.51 -3.76
N GLU A 140 -31.78 32.13 -4.75
CA GLU A 140 -31.48 32.97 -5.92
C GLU A 140 -32.73 33.16 -6.80
N VAL A 141 -33.47 32.08 -7.05
CA VAL A 141 -34.72 32.12 -7.83
C VAL A 141 -35.76 33.00 -7.16
N LEU A 142 -35.94 32.82 -5.83
CA LEU A 142 -36.90 33.61 -5.06
C LEU A 142 -36.53 35.11 -4.99
N ARG A 143 -35.23 35.44 -4.91
CA ARG A 143 -34.78 36.85 -4.97
C ARG A 143 -35.02 37.46 -6.34
N LYS A 144 -34.80 36.70 -7.43
CA LYS A 144 -35.10 37.17 -8.80
C LYS A 144 -36.59 37.39 -9.03
N ALA A 145 -37.46 36.62 -8.37
CA ALA A 145 -38.92 36.79 -8.43
C ALA A 145 -39.42 38.07 -7.78
N ASN A 146 -38.55 38.77 -7.00
CA ASN A 146 -38.80 40.10 -6.40
C ASN A 146 -40.14 40.18 -5.65
N LEU A 147 -40.37 39.23 -4.74
CA LEU A 147 -41.59 39.14 -3.93
C LEU A 147 -41.74 40.36 -2.99
N ARG A 148 -42.86 41.04 -3.07
CA ARG A 148 -43.09 42.24 -2.27
C ARG A 148 -43.13 41.94 -0.77
N LEU A 149 -42.49 42.77 0.05
CA LEU A 149 -42.47 42.66 1.52
C LEU A 149 -42.11 41.25 2.03
N THR A 150 -41.19 40.63 1.36
CA THR A 150 -40.77 39.26 1.67
C THR A 150 -39.27 39.16 1.85
N GLU A 151 -38.82 38.46 2.90
CA GLU A 151 -37.40 38.18 3.14
C GLU A 151 -37.13 36.68 3.09
N VAL A 152 -36.12 36.26 2.30
CA VAL A 152 -35.71 34.88 2.12
C VAL A 152 -34.52 34.58 3.00
N LEU A 153 -34.68 33.63 3.94
CA LEU A 153 -33.72 33.30 4.99
C LEU A 153 -33.32 31.85 4.90
N PRO A 154 -32.02 31.53 4.68
CA PRO A 154 -31.54 30.15 4.72
C PRO A 154 -31.43 29.63 6.15
N LEU A 155 -31.67 28.32 6.36
CA LEU A 155 -31.49 27.61 7.64
C LEU A 155 -30.87 26.24 7.46
N TYR A 156 -29.58 26.16 7.70
CA TYR A 156 -28.82 24.88 7.69
C TYR A 156 -27.67 24.89 8.72
N ALA A 157 -27.14 23.73 9.07
CA ALA A 157 -26.23 23.58 10.21
C ALA A 157 -24.93 24.40 10.15
N ARG A 158 -24.48 24.77 8.95
CA ARG A 158 -23.22 25.53 8.76
C ARG A 158 -23.39 27.07 8.77
N LEU A 159 -24.60 27.57 9.00
CA LEU A 159 -24.81 29.02 9.10
C LEU A 159 -24.14 29.60 10.32
N THR A 160 -23.72 30.85 10.18
CA THR A 160 -23.24 31.64 11.33
C THR A 160 -24.34 31.89 12.35
N PRO A 161 -24.01 32.02 13.64
CA PRO A 161 -25.01 32.35 14.67
C PRO A 161 -25.80 33.59 14.38
N ALA A 162 -25.19 34.62 13.75
CA ALA A 162 -25.86 35.86 13.38
C ALA A 162 -26.90 35.63 12.26
N GLU A 163 -26.62 34.76 11.30
CA GLU A 163 -27.59 34.41 10.25
C GLU A 163 -28.73 33.58 10.83
N GLN A 164 -28.44 32.63 11.74
CA GLN A 164 -29.48 31.87 12.43
C GLN A 164 -30.38 32.77 13.28
N GLN A 165 -29.82 33.75 14.01
CA GLN A 165 -30.59 34.68 14.83
C GLN A 165 -31.58 35.52 14.03
N LYS A 166 -31.29 35.88 12.79
CA LYS A 166 -32.23 36.62 11.92
C LYS A 166 -33.55 35.90 11.72
N ILE A 167 -33.54 34.56 11.71
CA ILE A 167 -34.72 33.73 11.51
C ILE A 167 -35.71 33.90 12.68
N PHE A 168 -35.17 34.03 13.91
CA PHE A 168 -35.96 34.16 15.13
C PHE A 168 -36.37 35.61 15.45
N ALA A 169 -35.74 36.57 14.81
CA ALA A 169 -36.07 37.99 15.04
C ALA A 169 -37.45 38.34 14.47
N PRO A 170 -38.28 39.15 15.18
CA PRO A 170 -39.52 39.67 14.60
C PRO A 170 -39.17 40.60 13.43
N MET A 171 -39.88 40.46 12.33
CA MET A 171 -39.71 41.23 11.10
C MET A 171 -41.05 41.85 10.66
N GLY A 172 -41.00 43.02 10.04
CA GLY A 172 -42.16 43.61 9.43
C GLY A 172 -42.54 43.06 8.07
N ALA A 173 -41.76 42.14 7.55
CA ALA A 173 -41.94 41.50 6.28
C ALA A 173 -42.25 39.99 6.47
N ARG A 174 -42.87 39.35 5.48
CA ARG A 174 -43.06 37.90 5.43
C ARG A 174 -41.73 37.21 5.37
N LYS A 175 -41.52 36.14 6.16
CA LYS A 175 -40.34 35.29 6.09
C LYS A 175 -40.61 34.07 5.23
N ILE A 176 -39.66 33.76 4.33
CA ILE A 176 -39.56 32.48 3.67
C ILE A 176 -38.26 31.83 4.15
N VAL A 177 -38.38 30.85 5.02
CA VAL A 177 -37.22 30.14 5.60
C VAL A 177 -36.95 28.88 4.77
N LEU A 178 -35.81 28.86 4.11
CA LEU A 178 -35.35 27.69 3.34
C LEU A 178 -34.47 26.81 4.23
N ALA A 179 -34.96 25.64 4.62
CA ALA A 179 -34.33 24.81 5.64
C ALA A 179 -33.99 23.40 5.15
N THR A 180 -32.96 22.83 5.74
CA THR A 180 -32.74 21.38 5.69
C THR A 180 -33.56 20.69 6.79
N ASN A 181 -33.39 19.38 6.93
CA ASN A 181 -33.99 18.60 8.03
C ASN A 181 -33.61 19.11 9.45
N VAL A 182 -32.70 20.05 9.59
CA VAL A 182 -32.39 20.73 10.87
C VAL A 182 -33.62 21.40 11.48
N ALA A 183 -34.57 21.86 10.65
CA ALA A 183 -35.82 22.41 11.09
C ALA A 183 -36.94 21.40 11.31
N GLU A 184 -36.65 20.10 11.08
CA GLU A 184 -37.61 19.01 11.25
C GLU A 184 -37.76 18.61 12.74
N THR A 185 -36.64 18.51 13.48
CA THR A 185 -36.63 18.11 14.89
C THR A 185 -35.96 19.15 15.80
N SER A 186 -34.75 19.59 15.46
CA SER A 186 -33.85 20.27 16.37
C SER A 186 -34.16 21.78 16.60
N LEU A 187 -34.84 22.46 15.66
CA LEU A 187 -35.11 23.88 15.76
C LEU A 187 -36.57 24.21 15.49
N THR A 188 -37.22 24.93 16.40
CA THR A 188 -38.57 25.42 16.20
C THR A 188 -38.53 26.85 15.68
N VAL A 189 -38.91 27.05 14.41
CA VAL A 189 -39.06 28.40 13.83
C VAL A 189 -40.41 28.94 14.23
N PRO A 190 -40.47 30.10 14.93
CA PRO A 190 -41.72 30.65 15.39
C PRO A 190 -42.53 31.28 14.22
N GLY A 191 -43.86 31.25 14.34
CA GLY A 191 -44.76 31.97 13.44
C GLY A 191 -45.02 31.35 12.08
N ILE A 192 -44.53 30.12 11.85
CA ILE A 192 -44.74 29.39 10.58
C ILE A 192 -46.21 29.01 10.44
N ARG A 193 -46.83 29.50 9.36
CA ARG A 193 -48.20 29.15 8.97
C ARG A 193 -48.19 28.13 7.82
N TYR A 194 -47.22 28.19 6.94
CA TYR A 194 -47.14 27.39 5.74
C TYR A 194 -45.87 26.58 5.69
N VAL A 195 -45.97 25.33 5.30
CA VAL A 195 -44.83 24.43 5.02
C VAL A 195 -44.90 24.06 3.54
N ILE A 196 -43.77 24.17 2.87
CA ILE A 196 -43.55 23.59 1.53
C ILE A 196 -42.52 22.48 1.67
N ASP A 197 -42.88 21.24 1.33
CA ASP A 197 -42.06 20.07 1.51
C ASP A 197 -41.65 19.46 0.16
N SER A 198 -40.36 19.53 -0.18
CA SER A 198 -39.81 18.92 -1.38
C SER A 198 -39.82 17.38 -1.35
N GLY A 199 -40.11 16.81 -0.17
CA GLY A 199 -40.14 15.36 0.00
C GLY A 199 -38.77 14.64 0.02
N THR A 200 -37.68 15.40 0.05
CA THR A 200 -36.32 14.86 -0.02
C THR A 200 -35.44 15.36 1.11
N ALA A 201 -34.41 14.58 1.45
CA ALA A 201 -33.36 14.94 2.40
C ALA A 201 -32.02 14.28 2.01
N ARG A 202 -30.93 14.85 2.49
CA ARG A 202 -29.63 14.16 2.48
C ARG A 202 -29.53 13.28 3.70
N ILE A 203 -29.49 11.95 3.45
CA ILE A 203 -29.41 10.94 4.52
C ILE A 203 -28.00 10.32 4.48
N SER A 204 -27.34 10.32 5.63
CA SER A 204 -26.03 9.67 5.73
C SER A 204 -26.18 8.16 5.68
N ARG A 205 -25.52 7.54 4.70
CA ARG A 205 -25.45 6.07 4.53
C ARG A 205 -24.03 5.61 4.39
N TYR A 206 -23.67 4.59 5.12
CA TYR A 206 -22.38 3.95 4.99
C TYR A 206 -22.42 2.88 3.91
N SER A 207 -21.54 2.99 2.95
CA SER A 207 -21.39 1.97 1.91
C SER A 207 -20.40 0.91 2.34
N TYR A 208 -20.87 -0.27 2.69
CA TYR A 208 -20.02 -1.42 3.06
C TYR A 208 -19.09 -1.85 1.93
N ARG A 209 -19.56 -1.76 0.68
CA ARG A 209 -18.72 -2.03 -0.50
C ARG A 209 -17.63 -1.00 -0.67
N ALA A 210 -17.99 0.25 -0.49
CA ALA A 210 -17.12 1.39 -0.72
C ALA A 210 -16.36 1.82 0.55
N LYS A 211 -16.73 1.39 1.76
CA LYS A 211 -16.14 1.78 3.06
C LYS A 211 -16.09 3.31 3.27
N VAL A 212 -17.04 4.00 2.68
CA VAL A 212 -17.18 5.45 2.77
C VAL A 212 -18.60 5.85 3.13
N GLN A 213 -18.71 6.98 3.78
CA GLN A 213 -19.97 7.63 4.05
C GLN A 213 -20.45 8.35 2.79
N ARG A 214 -21.71 8.13 2.42
CA ARG A 214 -22.40 8.79 1.32
C ARG A 214 -23.47 9.68 1.88
N LEU A 215 -23.77 10.75 1.18
CA LEU A 215 -24.85 11.66 1.48
C LEU A 215 -25.78 11.78 0.27
N PRO A 216 -26.44 10.70 -0.14
CA PRO A 216 -27.39 10.76 -1.25
C PRO A 216 -28.59 11.63 -0.88
N ILE A 217 -29.21 12.22 -1.89
CA ILE A 217 -30.54 12.82 -1.76
C ILE A 217 -31.55 11.69 -1.94
N GLU A 218 -32.33 11.43 -0.91
CA GLU A 218 -33.32 10.37 -0.88
C GLU A 218 -34.68 10.92 -0.51
N ALA A 219 -35.75 10.21 -0.91
CA ALA A 219 -37.10 10.48 -0.43
C ALA A 219 -37.17 10.28 1.08
N ILE A 220 -37.80 11.20 1.80
CA ILE A 220 -38.04 11.07 3.23
C ILE A 220 -39.15 10.05 3.54
N SER A 221 -39.14 9.51 4.75
CA SER A 221 -40.21 8.63 5.24
C SER A 221 -41.53 9.38 5.44
N GLN A 222 -42.64 8.64 5.55
CA GLN A 222 -43.96 9.21 5.89
C GLN A 222 -43.92 9.95 7.22
N ALA A 223 -43.23 9.38 8.18
CA ALA A 223 -43.04 9.97 9.51
C ALA A 223 -42.31 11.30 9.46
N SER A 224 -41.20 11.39 8.74
CA SER A 224 -40.46 12.63 8.53
C SER A 224 -41.34 13.70 7.82
N ALA A 225 -42.10 13.28 6.78
CA ALA A 225 -43.06 14.20 6.12
C ALA A 225 -44.15 14.71 7.06
N ASN A 226 -44.62 13.91 7.98
CA ASN A 226 -45.61 14.32 8.99
C ASN A 226 -44.98 15.22 10.07
N GLN A 227 -43.72 15.00 10.45
CA GLN A 227 -42.98 15.92 11.33
C GLN A 227 -42.81 17.30 10.69
N ARG A 228 -42.45 17.35 9.38
CA ARG A 228 -42.36 18.58 8.61
C ARG A 228 -43.71 19.29 8.56
N LYS A 229 -44.81 18.58 8.28
CA LYS A 229 -46.17 19.09 8.35
C LYS A 229 -46.47 19.73 9.72
N GLY A 230 -46.04 19.08 10.82
CA GLY A 230 -46.27 19.57 12.19
C GLY A 230 -45.50 20.86 12.56
N ARG A 231 -44.64 21.35 11.67
CA ARG A 231 -43.95 22.65 11.91
C ARG A 231 -44.86 23.86 11.72
N CYS A 232 -45.93 23.73 10.96
CA CYS A 232 -47.09 24.67 11.01
C CYS A 232 -48.18 24.11 11.92
N GLY A 233 -49.24 24.87 12.18
CA GLY A 233 -50.31 24.47 13.09
C GLY A 233 -50.00 24.58 14.58
N ARG A 234 -48.93 25.26 14.96
CA ARG A 234 -48.55 25.46 16.37
C ARG A 234 -49.21 26.68 17.01
N VAL A 235 -49.43 27.70 16.23
CA VAL A 235 -49.96 28.98 16.69
C VAL A 235 -51.35 29.25 16.10
N GLU A 236 -51.59 28.82 14.89
CA GLU A 236 -52.82 28.97 14.13
C GLU A 236 -52.98 27.86 13.09
N PRO A 237 -54.17 27.67 12.47
CA PRO A 237 -54.35 26.71 11.39
C PRO A 237 -53.36 26.94 10.27
N GLY A 238 -52.76 25.86 9.77
CA GLY A 238 -51.68 25.87 8.78
C GLY A 238 -52.00 25.07 7.54
N ILE A 239 -51.14 25.22 6.52
CA ILE A 239 -51.20 24.45 5.28
C ILE A 239 -49.81 23.89 4.99
N CYS A 240 -49.76 22.60 4.67
CA CYS A 240 -48.55 21.91 4.22
C CYS A 240 -48.73 21.54 2.73
N ILE A 241 -47.92 22.15 1.86
CA ILE A 241 -47.88 21.82 0.45
C ILE A 241 -46.73 20.82 0.19
N ARG A 242 -47.07 19.64 -0.27
CA ARG A 242 -46.13 18.57 -0.63
C ARG A 242 -45.91 18.60 -2.13
N LEU A 243 -44.65 18.82 -2.55
CA LEU A 243 -44.26 18.85 -3.98
C LEU A 243 -44.13 17.47 -4.60
N TYR A 244 -44.94 16.52 -4.15
CA TYR A 244 -45.06 15.17 -4.61
C TYR A 244 -46.49 14.66 -4.48
N SER A 245 -46.83 13.55 -5.11
CA SER A 245 -48.21 13.03 -5.09
C SER A 245 -48.55 12.28 -3.79
N GLU A 246 -49.83 12.09 -3.55
CA GLU A 246 -50.31 11.30 -2.40
C GLU A 246 -49.93 9.82 -2.57
N GLU A 247 -49.96 9.28 -3.79
CA GLU A 247 -49.52 7.91 -4.08
C GLU A 247 -48.03 7.76 -3.74
N ASP A 248 -47.16 8.72 -4.12
CA ASP A 248 -45.76 8.69 -3.74
C ASP A 248 -45.60 8.74 -2.21
N PHE A 249 -46.35 9.58 -1.52
CA PHE A 249 -46.32 9.61 -0.04
C PHE A 249 -46.68 8.26 0.59
N LEU A 250 -47.76 7.62 0.12
CA LEU A 250 -48.22 6.33 0.64
C LEU A 250 -47.26 5.18 0.29
N ALA A 251 -46.54 5.27 -0.81
CA ALA A 251 -45.55 4.29 -1.24
C ALA A 251 -44.21 4.39 -0.45
N ARG A 252 -43.98 5.49 0.26
CA ARG A 252 -42.75 5.70 1.03
C ARG A 252 -42.71 4.82 2.27
N PRO A 253 -41.47 4.45 2.75
CA PRO A 253 -41.32 3.79 4.04
C PRO A 253 -42.02 4.58 5.15
N GLU A 254 -42.64 3.90 6.07
CA GLU A 254 -43.32 4.55 7.20
C GLU A 254 -42.33 5.31 8.08
N PHE A 255 -41.12 4.73 8.33
CA PHE A 255 -40.06 5.29 9.16
C PHE A 255 -38.73 5.33 8.41
N THR A 256 -37.85 6.21 8.85
CA THR A 256 -36.47 6.25 8.39
C THR A 256 -35.68 5.12 9.02
N ASP A 257 -34.81 4.43 8.24
CA ASP A 257 -33.93 3.38 8.76
C ASP A 257 -33.12 3.90 9.96
N PRO A 258 -33.07 3.14 11.07
CA PRO A 258 -32.23 3.51 12.22
C PRO A 258 -30.76 3.57 11.86
N GLU A 259 -29.98 4.35 12.63
CA GLU A 259 -28.58 4.56 12.33
C GLU A 259 -27.76 3.26 12.34
N ILE A 260 -28.15 2.29 13.19
CA ILE A 260 -27.49 0.97 13.26
C ILE A 260 -27.48 0.21 11.92
N LEU A 261 -28.49 0.43 11.08
CA LEU A 261 -28.59 -0.22 9.77
C LEU A 261 -27.84 0.53 8.65
N ARG A 262 -27.36 1.74 8.89
CA ARG A 262 -26.77 2.62 7.89
C ARG A 262 -25.41 3.19 8.25
N THR A 263 -24.77 2.70 9.33
CA THR A 263 -23.45 3.17 9.79
C THR A 263 -22.48 2.01 10.03
N ASN A 264 -21.21 2.33 10.34
CA ASN A 264 -20.23 1.31 10.72
C ASN A 264 -20.39 0.93 12.20
N LEU A 265 -20.34 -0.37 12.50
CA LEU A 265 -20.64 -0.91 13.83
C LEU A 265 -19.41 -1.09 14.74
N ALA A 266 -18.21 -0.68 14.32
CA ALA A 266 -16.98 -0.94 15.07
C ALA A 266 -17.04 -0.48 16.53
N ALA A 267 -17.56 0.74 16.77
CA ALA A 267 -17.67 1.28 18.12
C ALA A 267 -18.60 0.42 19.03
N VAL A 268 -19.75 0.01 18.50
CA VAL A 268 -20.71 -0.84 19.23
C VAL A 268 -20.12 -2.20 19.53
N ILE A 269 -19.53 -2.85 18.52
CA ILE A 269 -18.87 -4.16 18.68
C ILE A 269 -17.77 -4.09 19.74
N LEU A 270 -16.95 -3.05 19.69
CA LEU A 270 -15.86 -2.84 20.64
C LEU A 270 -16.38 -2.72 22.08
N GLN A 271 -17.47 -1.96 22.28
CA GLN A 271 -18.10 -1.81 23.59
C GLN A 271 -18.72 -3.16 24.06
N MET A 272 -19.40 -3.87 23.19
CA MET A 272 -19.99 -5.17 23.51
C MET A 272 -18.93 -6.18 23.94
N LEU A 273 -17.83 -6.27 23.21
CA LEU A 273 -16.71 -7.16 23.56
C LEU A 273 -16.08 -6.76 24.91
N HIS A 274 -15.93 -5.46 25.17
CA HIS A 274 -15.38 -4.95 26.42
C HIS A 274 -16.29 -5.26 27.62
N LEU A 275 -17.57 -5.02 27.46
CA LEU A 275 -18.60 -5.26 28.51
C LEU A 275 -19.00 -6.75 28.61
N ARG A 276 -18.49 -7.61 27.72
CA ARG A 276 -18.80 -9.04 27.65
C ARG A 276 -20.31 -9.28 27.56
N LEU A 277 -20.96 -8.60 26.63
CA LEU A 277 -22.44 -8.68 26.44
C LEU A 277 -22.87 -9.84 25.52
N GLY A 278 -21.96 -10.72 25.14
CA GLY A 278 -22.23 -11.78 24.17
C GLY A 278 -21.93 -11.39 22.73
N SER A 279 -22.49 -12.16 21.81
CA SER A 279 -22.38 -11.88 20.38
C SER A 279 -23.30 -10.73 19.97
N ILE A 280 -22.90 -9.97 18.96
CA ILE A 280 -23.70 -8.87 18.44
C ILE A 280 -24.96 -9.39 17.73
N GLU A 281 -24.91 -10.60 17.18
CA GLU A 281 -26.01 -11.26 16.53
C GLU A 281 -27.15 -11.58 17.51
N ASP A 282 -26.82 -11.95 18.77
CA ASP A 282 -27.76 -12.31 19.82
C ASP A 282 -28.17 -11.13 20.71
N PHE A 283 -27.56 -9.98 20.53
CA PHE A 283 -27.85 -8.80 21.34
C PHE A 283 -29.26 -8.25 21.02
N PRO A 284 -30.09 -7.92 22.02
CA PRO A 284 -31.47 -7.55 21.80
C PRO A 284 -31.61 -6.10 21.27
N PHE A 285 -31.14 -5.85 20.07
CA PHE A 285 -31.49 -4.63 19.36
C PHE A 285 -32.97 -4.61 19.00
N ILE A 286 -33.52 -3.43 18.85
CA ILE A 286 -34.91 -3.30 18.35
C ILE A 286 -34.99 -3.81 16.92
N GLU A 287 -33.98 -3.44 16.10
CA GLU A 287 -33.74 -3.95 14.75
C GLU A 287 -32.29 -4.42 14.68
N PRO A 288 -32.04 -5.74 14.53
CA PRO A 288 -30.68 -6.26 14.47
C PRO A 288 -29.96 -5.85 13.18
N PRO A 289 -28.66 -5.53 13.24
CA PRO A 289 -27.87 -5.25 12.05
C PRO A 289 -27.65 -6.51 11.22
N ASP A 290 -27.37 -6.33 9.91
CA ASP A 290 -27.07 -7.43 9.02
C ASP A 290 -25.63 -7.96 9.20
N GLY A 291 -25.39 -9.21 8.76
CA GLY A 291 -24.09 -9.85 8.89
C GLY A 291 -22.97 -9.13 8.12
N LYS A 292 -23.29 -8.36 7.07
CA LYS A 292 -22.30 -7.57 6.33
C LYS A 292 -21.84 -6.36 7.14
N ALA A 293 -22.75 -5.69 7.81
CA ALA A 293 -22.46 -4.60 8.72
C ALA A 293 -21.59 -5.05 9.89
N ILE A 294 -21.91 -6.20 10.47
CA ILE A 294 -21.13 -6.81 11.56
C ILE A 294 -19.72 -7.15 11.09
N SER A 295 -19.60 -7.85 9.97
CA SER A 295 -18.30 -8.20 9.37
C SER A 295 -17.46 -6.97 9.08
N ASP A 296 -18.07 -5.90 8.59
CA ASP A 296 -17.38 -4.65 8.32
C ASP A 296 -16.86 -3.95 9.59
N GLY A 297 -17.66 -3.99 10.64
CA GLY A 297 -17.25 -3.50 11.96
C GLY A 297 -16.03 -4.25 12.50
N PHE A 298 -16.03 -5.58 12.44
CA PHE A 298 -14.86 -6.38 12.81
C PHE A 298 -13.64 -6.11 11.94
N ASN A 299 -13.81 -5.96 10.63
CA ASN A 299 -12.71 -5.61 9.73
C ASN A 299 -12.04 -4.28 10.10
N LEU A 300 -12.82 -3.27 10.49
CA LEU A 300 -12.28 -2.02 10.99
C LEU A 300 -11.54 -2.22 12.32
N LEU A 301 -12.10 -3.00 13.25
CA LEU A 301 -11.42 -3.29 14.52
C LEU A 301 -10.11 -4.08 14.34
N GLN A 302 -10.06 -4.99 13.37
CA GLN A 302 -8.82 -5.67 12.97
C GLN A 302 -7.81 -4.69 12.34
N GLU A 303 -8.27 -3.77 11.48
CA GLU A 303 -7.44 -2.71 10.92
C GLU A 303 -6.77 -1.87 12.02
N LEU A 304 -7.51 -1.52 13.06
CA LEU A 304 -7.01 -0.75 14.20
C LEU A 304 -6.20 -1.60 15.20
N SER A 305 -6.02 -2.89 14.94
CA SER A 305 -5.45 -3.87 15.89
C SER A 305 -6.22 -3.95 17.22
N ALA A 306 -7.49 -3.57 17.24
CA ALA A 306 -8.34 -3.65 18.42
C ALA A 306 -8.78 -5.08 18.72
N VAL A 307 -8.93 -5.90 17.69
CA VAL A 307 -9.18 -7.34 17.78
C VAL A 307 -8.16 -8.11 16.95
N ASN A 308 -7.91 -9.37 17.33
CA ASN A 308 -7.10 -10.30 16.55
C ASN A 308 -7.93 -10.95 15.41
N ARG A 309 -7.33 -11.90 14.67
CA ARG A 309 -8.01 -12.60 13.57
C ARG A 309 -9.20 -13.44 14.02
N GLU A 310 -9.20 -13.87 15.28
CA GLU A 310 -10.28 -14.61 15.94
C GLU A 310 -11.32 -13.68 16.58
N ASN A 311 -11.29 -12.38 16.25
CA ASN A 311 -12.20 -11.36 16.78
C ASN A 311 -12.16 -11.17 18.31
N GLN A 312 -11.05 -11.52 18.96
CA GLN A 312 -10.86 -11.33 20.39
C GLN A 312 -10.14 -10.01 20.68
N LEU A 313 -10.51 -9.34 21.78
CA LEU A 313 -9.91 -8.09 22.19
C LEU A 313 -8.42 -8.21 22.46
N THR A 314 -7.64 -7.40 21.79
CA THR A 314 -6.22 -7.19 22.04
C THR A 314 -5.99 -6.24 23.25
N PRO A 315 -4.77 -6.08 23.75
CA PRO A 315 -4.45 -5.01 24.70
C PRO A 315 -4.82 -3.61 24.19
N ILE A 316 -4.61 -3.34 22.89
CA ILE A 316 -5.01 -2.08 22.24
C ILE A 316 -6.52 -1.96 22.26
N GLY A 317 -7.26 -3.01 21.90
CA GLY A 317 -8.73 -3.00 21.93
C GLY A 317 -9.31 -2.70 23.31
N ARG A 318 -8.71 -3.24 24.37
CA ARG A 318 -9.12 -2.92 25.75
C ARG A 318 -8.91 -1.46 26.13
N GLN A 319 -7.83 -0.84 25.64
CA GLN A 319 -7.58 0.58 25.85
C GLN A 319 -8.56 1.43 25.02
N LEU A 320 -8.79 1.07 23.76
CA LEU A 320 -9.73 1.76 22.87
C LEU A 320 -11.16 1.75 23.40
N ALA A 321 -11.62 0.62 23.95
CA ALA A 321 -12.96 0.50 24.51
C ALA A 321 -13.23 1.44 25.70
N ARG A 322 -12.18 1.93 26.37
CA ARG A 322 -12.28 2.88 27.50
C ARG A 322 -12.32 4.34 27.02
N LEU A 323 -12.05 4.59 25.75
CA LEU A 323 -12.09 5.92 25.16
C LEU A 323 -13.49 6.21 24.61
N PRO A 324 -14.23 7.23 25.08
CA PRO A 324 -15.58 7.55 24.60
C PRO A 324 -15.56 8.35 23.30
N ILE A 325 -14.79 7.87 22.33
CA ILE A 325 -14.62 8.48 21.01
C ILE A 325 -14.61 7.40 19.93
N ASP A 326 -14.68 7.83 18.69
CA ASP A 326 -14.52 6.92 17.54
C ASP A 326 -13.25 6.08 17.68
N PRO A 327 -13.30 4.76 17.44
CA PRO A 327 -12.14 3.86 17.59
C PRO A 327 -10.92 4.28 16.76
N ARG A 328 -11.09 4.90 15.58
CA ARG A 328 -10.00 5.43 14.77
C ARG A 328 -9.27 6.57 15.48
N LEU A 329 -10.04 7.50 16.05
CA LEU A 329 -9.48 8.62 16.83
C LEU A 329 -8.77 8.12 18.08
N GLY A 330 -9.36 7.13 18.75
CA GLY A 330 -8.76 6.45 19.89
C GLY A 330 -7.41 5.81 19.53
N ARG A 331 -7.33 5.13 18.37
CA ARG A 331 -6.09 4.52 17.90
C ARG A 331 -4.99 5.55 17.65
N MET A 332 -5.37 6.71 17.08
CA MET A 332 -4.45 7.84 16.88
C MET A 332 -3.85 8.32 18.22
N LEU A 333 -4.69 8.45 19.26
CA LEU A 333 -4.23 8.88 20.59
C LEU A 333 -3.24 7.89 21.21
N LEU A 334 -3.53 6.59 21.14
CA LEU A 334 -2.62 5.56 21.67
C LEU A 334 -1.28 5.57 20.96
N GLU A 335 -1.28 5.74 19.64
CA GLU A 335 -0.05 5.82 18.87
C GLU A 335 0.69 7.14 19.09
N GLY A 336 -0.05 8.25 19.26
CA GLY A 336 0.51 9.55 19.62
C GLY A 336 1.26 9.52 20.94
N ALA A 337 0.69 8.83 21.95
CA ALA A 337 1.37 8.59 23.23
C ALA A 337 2.67 7.78 23.05
N ARG A 338 2.62 6.73 22.22
CA ARG A 338 3.79 5.89 21.94
C ARG A 338 4.91 6.64 21.22
N LEU A 339 4.55 7.56 20.32
CA LEU A 339 5.50 8.33 19.49
C LEU A 339 5.93 9.66 20.12
N GLY A 340 5.42 10.00 21.31
CA GLY A 340 5.73 11.26 22.01
C GLY A 340 5.13 12.51 21.36
N SER A 341 3.99 12.35 20.67
CA SER A 341 3.24 13.43 20.00
C SER A 341 1.79 13.54 20.49
N LEU A 342 1.54 13.07 21.71
CA LEU A 342 0.19 12.99 22.29
C LEU A 342 -0.52 14.35 22.30
N GLN A 343 0.18 15.43 22.58
CA GLN A 343 -0.44 16.77 22.68
C GLN A 343 -1.00 17.26 21.35
N GLU A 344 -0.21 17.14 20.29
CA GLU A 344 -0.65 17.50 18.93
C GLU A 344 -1.79 16.58 18.46
N VAL A 345 -1.70 15.30 18.76
CA VAL A 345 -2.73 14.33 18.38
C VAL A 345 -4.03 14.58 19.16
N LEU A 346 -3.98 14.98 20.42
CA LEU A 346 -5.15 15.40 21.20
C LEU A 346 -5.86 16.61 20.56
N ILE A 347 -5.10 17.58 20.05
CA ILE A 347 -5.65 18.72 19.33
C ILE A 347 -6.37 18.24 18.06
N VAL A 348 -5.72 17.39 17.26
CA VAL A 348 -6.30 16.90 16.01
C VAL A 348 -7.54 16.04 16.25
N THR A 349 -7.47 15.08 17.17
CA THR A 349 -8.60 14.18 17.44
C THR A 349 -9.80 14.90 18.03
N SER A 350 -9.57 15.88 18.89
CA SER A 350 -10.67 16.74 19.39
C SER A 350 -11.27 17.62 18.30
N ALA A 351 -10.43 18.11 17.36
CA ALA A 351 -10.94 18.86 16.20
C ALA A 351 -11.82 18.01 15.28
N LEU A 352 -11.39 16.76 15.04
CA LEU A 352 -12.13 15.81 14.19
C LEU A 352 -13.45 15.33 14.84
N SER A 353 -13.60 15.47 16.16
CA SER A 353 -14.80 15.07 16.89
C SER A 353 -15.88 16.17 16.91
N VAL A 354 -15.55 17.38 16.51
CA VAL A 354 -16.46 18.53 16.51
C VAL A 354 -16.58 19.15 15.13
N GLN A 355 -17.57 20.03 14.96
CA GLN A 355 -17.72 20.74 13.70
C GLN A 355 -16.57 21.73 13.49
N ASP A 356 -16.05 21.81 12.24
CA ASP A 356 -14.99 22.76 11.86
C ASP A 356 -15.37 24.20 12.27
N PRO A 357 -14.55 24.87 13.06
CA PRO A 357 -14.83 26.24 13.51
C PRO A 357 -14.63 27.30 12.42
N ARG A 358 -14.02 26.98 11.30
CA ARG A 358 -13.79 27.93 10.20
C ARG A 358 -15.09 28.16 9.42
N GLU A 359 -15.49 29.44 9.33
CA GLU A 359 -16.65 29.86 8.59
C GLU A 359 -16.25 30.41 7.22
N ARG A 360 -17.06 30.11 6.19
CA ARG A 360 -16.89 30.66 4.84
C ARG A 360 -18.22 31.21 4.34
N PRO A 361 -18.66 32.42 4.81
CA PRO A 361 -19.89 33.05 4.35
C PRO A 361 -19.88 33.23 2.84
N MET A 362 -21.04 33.06 2.21
CA MET A 362 -21.17 33.05 0.75
C MET A 362 -20.75 34.36 0.10
N ASP A 363 -21.05 35.46 0.77
CA ASP A 363 -20.76 36.84 0.34
C ASP A 363 -19.31 37.26 0.56
N ARG A 364 -18.52 36.49 1.36
CA ARG A 364 -17.16 36.87 1.79
C ARG A 364 -16.18 35.72 1.75
N GLN A 365 -16.32 34.76 0.84
CA GLN A 365 -15.47 33.57 0.78
C GLN A 365 -13.99 33.92 0.62
N GLN A 366 -13.66 34.88 -0.24
CA GLN A 366 -12.25 35.28 -0.45
C GLN A 366 -11.63 35.89 0.80
N ALA A 367 -12.37 36.74 1.53
CA ALA A 367 -11.91 37.35 2.79
C ALA A 367 -11.70 36.26 3.87
N ALA A 368 -12.58 35.27 3.95
CA ALA A 368 -12.45 34.17 4.88
C ALA A 368 -11.21 33.31 4.52
N ASP A 369 -11.00 32.98 3.24
CA ASP A 369 -9.83 32.22 2.79
C ASP A 369 -8.51 32.96 3.06
N GLN A 370 -8.51 34.27 2.93
CA GLN A 370 -7.38 35.14 3.27
C GLN A 370 -7.09 35.14 4.77
N ALA A 371 -8.15 35.27 5.60
CA ALA A 371 -8.00 35.22 7.04
C ALA A 371 -7.51 33.87 7.54
N HIS A 372 -7.99 32.77 6.96
CA HIS A 372 -7.56 31.42 7.32
C HIS A 372 -6.15 31.05 6.80
N ALA A 373 -5.60 31.81 5.83
CA ALA A 373 -4.29 31.51 5.24
C ALA A 373 -3.15 31.53 6.26
N GLN A 374 -3.27 32.32 7.34
CA GLN A 374 -2.25 32.43 8.39
C GLN A 374 -2.01 31.12 9.16
N TRP A 375 -2.97 30.19 9.19
CA TRP A 375 -2.84 28.89 9.86
C TRP A 375 -2.57 27.74 8.91
N LYS A 376 -2.54 27.99 7.60
CA LYS A 376 -2.29 26.94 6.62
C LYS A 376 -0.91 26.33 6.81
N ASP A 377 -0.84 25.01 6.70
CA ASP A 377 0.40 24.28 6.51
C ASP A 377 0.49 23.81 5.06
N VAL A 378 1.70 23.72 4.54
CA VAL A 378 1.91 23.42 3.11
C VAL A 378 1.69 21.96 2.75
N ASP A 379 1.75 21.07 3.73
CA ASP A 379 1.75 19.61 3.53
C ASP A 379 0.63 18.89 4.31
N SER A 380 -0.14 19.62 5.17
CA SER A 380 -1.11 18.97 6.04
C SER A 380 -2.26 19.87 6.48
N ASP A 381 -3.50 19.43 6.24
CA ASP A 381 -4.68 20.03 6.83
C ASP A 381 -4.74 19.80 8.35
N PHE A 382 -4.16 18.70 8.86
CA PHE A 382 -4.09 18.43 10.31
C PHE A 382 -3.11 19.39 11.01
N ALA A 383 -1.97 19.67 10.39
CA ALA A 383 -1.04 20.67 10.90
C ALA A 383 -1.67 22.08 10.90
N ALA A 384 -2.51 22.39 9.90
CA ALA A 384 -3.28 23.64 9.88
C ALA A 384 -4.24 23.75 11.06
N LEU A 385 -4.87 22.65 11.51
CA LEU A 385 -5.69 22.65 12.74
C LEU A 385 -4.85 22.90 13.99
N ILE A 386 -3.67 22.30 14.09
CA ILE A 386 -2.76 22.55 15.22
C ILE A 386 -2.35 24.02 15.27
N ASN A 387 -2.04 24.62 14.12
CA ASN A 387 -1.68 26.03 14.02
C ASN A 387 -2.87 26.93 14.43
N LEU A 388 -4.07 26.62 13.96
CA LEU A 388 -5.30 27.34 14.36
C LEU A 388 -5.53 27.25 15.87
N TRP A 389 -5.40 26.06 16.45
CA TRP A 389 -5.55 25.86 17.89
C TRP A 389 -4.55 26.70 18.68
N ARG A 390 -3.28 26.66 18.31
CA ARG A 390 -2.22 27.43 18.97
C ARG A 390 -2.49 28.93 18.89
N GLY A 391 -2.85 29.43 17.71
CA GLY A 391 -3.21 30.83 17.53
C GLY A 391 -4.45 31.24 18.33
N PHE A 392 -5.46 30.39 18.43
CA PHE A 392 -6.64 30.66 19.25
C PHE A 392 -6.32 30.65 20.75
N GLU A 393 -5.55 29.66 21.25
CA GLU A 393 -5.20 29.59 22.67
C GLU A 393 -4.29 30.74 23.10
N GLU A 394 -3.37 31.19 22.23
CA GLU A 394 -2.57 32.42 22.47
C GLU A 394 -3.48 33.63 22.63
N LYS A 395 -4.40 33.88 21.69
CA LYS A 395 -5.32 34.99 21.76
C LYS A 395 -6.31 34.90 22.92
N ARG A 396 -6.70 33.70 23.32
CA ARG A 396 -7.53 33.48 24.50
C ARG A 396 -6.83 33.86 25.80
N GLN A 397 -5.52 33.68 25.89
CA GLN A 397 -4.73 34.08 27.05
C GLN A 397 -4.51 35.62 27.11
N GLU A 398 -4.40 36.23 25.94
CA GLU A 398 -4.16 37.67 25.82
C GLU A 398 -5.44 38.51 25.98
N LEU A 399 -6.59 38.00 25.52
CA LEU A 399 -7.82 38.74 25.35
C LEU A 399 -8.90 38.31 26.35
N GLY A 400 -9.69 39.24 26.84
CA GLY A 400 -10.91 38.94 27.58
C GLY A 400 -12.04 38.43 26.66
N SER A 401 -13.15 37.98 27.24
CA SER A 401 -14.21 37.26 26.52
C SER A 401 -14.80 38.03 25.32
N ASN A 402 -15.10 39.32 25.45
CA ASN A 402 -15.66 40.07 24.34
C ASN A 402 -14.65 40.42 23.24
N PRO A 403 -13.43 40.90 23.56
CA PRO A 403 -12.38 41.05 22.56
C PRO A 403 -12.05 39.75 21.81
N LEU A 404 -12.07 38.60 22.49
CA LEU A 404 -11.83 37.28 21.86
C LEU A 404 -12.94 36.91 20.84
N ARG A 405 -14.22 37.18 21.20
CA ARG A 405 -15.33 36.97 20.25
C ARG A 405 -15.19 37.85 19.01
N ASN A 406 -14.79 39.11 19.19
CA ASN A 406 -14.54 40.02 18.07
C ASN A 406 -13.37 39.57 17.20
N TRP A 407 -12.30 39.07 17.81
CA TRP A 407 -11.18 38.47 17.10
C TRP A 407 -11.61 37.25 16.28
N CYS A 408 -12.42 36.35 16.86
CA CYS A 408 -12.97 35.19 16.13
C CYS A 408 -13.79 35.68 14.92
N LYS A 409 -14.70 36.62 15.10
CA LYS A 409 -15.54 37.17 14.03
C LYS A 409 -14.73 37.81 12.91
N LYS A 410 -13.67 38.56 13.26
CA LYS A 410 -12.76 39.18 12.29
C LYS A 410 -12.01 38.13 11.46
N ASN A 411 -11.73 36.99 12.05
CA ASN A 411 -10.99 35.89 11.39
C ASN A 411 -11.94 34.82 10.83
N PHE A 412 -13.23 35.05 10.74
CA PHE A 412 -14.21 34.08 10.24
C PHE A 412 -14.16 32.75 11.00
N LEU A 413 -14.07 32.81 12.33
CA LEU A 413 -14.09 31.68 13.24
C LEU A 413 -15.36 31.70 14.10
N ASN A 414 -15.99 30.51 14.21
CA ASN A 414 -17.15 30.33 15.08
C ASN A 414 -16.68 30.13 16.53
N TYR A 415 -16.96 31.10 17.37
CA TYR A 415 -16.56 31.10 18.77
C TYR A 415 -17.17 29.93 19.57
N LEU A 416 -18.43 29.56 19.30
CA LEU A 416 -19.07 28.43 19.99
C LEU A 416 -18.39 27.10 19.63
N ARG A 417 -18.13 26.86 18.35
CA ARG A 417 -17.41 25.66 17.89
C ARG A 417 -15.99 25.60 18.44
N LEU A 418 -15.30 26.71 18.57
CA LEU A 418 -14.00 26.77 19.25
C LEU A 418 -14.10 26.41 20.73
N ARG A 419 -15.18 26.81 21.40
CA ARG A 419 -15.45 26.38 22.78
C ARG A 419 -15.72 24.86 22.84
N GLU A 420 -16.59 24.36 21.99
CA GLU A 420 -16.88 22.92 21.89
C GLU A 420 -15.59 22.13 21.63
N TRP A 421 -14.74 22.59 20.71
CA TRP A 421 -13.44 21.97 20.46
C TRP A 421 -12.56 21.97 21.71
N ARG A 422 -12.50 23.07 22.42
CA ARG A 422 -11.74 23.16 23.66
C ARG A 422 -12.27 22.25 24.75
N ASP A 423 -13.59 22.17 24.88
CA ASP A 423 -14.21 21.30 25.88
C ASP A 423 -13.98 19.83 25.52
N ALA A 424 -14.09 19.44 24.25
CA ALA A 424 -13.72 18.09 23.77
C ALA A 424 -12.24 17.80 24.02
N HIS A 425 -11.34 18.74 23.71
CA HIS A 425 -9.92 18.58 23.98
C HIS A 425 -9.65 18.38 25.48
N ARG A 426 -10.29 19.18 26.34
CA ARG A 426 -10.15 19.06 27.81
C ARG A 426 -10.61 17.69 28.31
N GLN A 427 -11.74 17.19 27.80
CA GLN A 427 -12.25 15.85 28.14
C GLN A 427 -11.26 14.78 27.74
N LEU A 428 -10.74 14.81 26.50
CA LEU A 428 -9.75 13.86 26.02
C LEU A 428 -8.45 13.91 26.84
N VAL A 429 -7.99 15.09 27.25
CA VAL A 429 -6.84 15.24 28.14
C VAL A 429 -7.08 14.57 29.49
N LEU A 430 -8.26 14.74 30.09
CA LEU A 430 -8.61 14.08 31.34
C LEU A 430 -8.61 12.56 31.21
N ILE A 431 -9.19 12.02 30.15
CA ILE A 431 -9.24 10.60 29.87
C ILE A 431 -7.83 10.05 29.60
N ALA A 432 -7.01 10.78 28.82
CA ALA A 432 -5.62 10.39 28.57
C ALA A 432 -4.80 10.29 29.87
N ARG A 433 -5.05 11.20 30.83
CA ARG A 433 -4.43 11.14 32.17
C ARG A 433 -4.93 9.95 32.97
N GLU A 434 -6.23 9.69 32.98
CA GLU A 434 -6.84 8.54 33.67
C GLU A 434 -6.27 7.21 33.13
N LEU A 435 -6.10 7.11 31.80
CA LEU A 435 -5.48 5.95 31.14
C LEU A 435 -3.96 5.92 31.25
N GLN A 436 -3.35 6.90 31.93
CA GLN A 436 -1.89 7.05 32.07
C GLN A 436 -1.15 7.05 30.71
N LEU A 437 -1.77 7.62 29.69
CA LEU A 437 -1.13 7.83 28.40
C LEU A 437 -0.07 8.93 28.58
N GLY A 438 1.18 8.52 28.83
CA GLY A 438 2.32 9.42 28.94
C GLY A 438 3.04 9.57 27.60
N ASP A 439 3.64 10.73 27.35
CA ASP A 439 4.66 10.85 26.30
C ASP A 439 5.81 9.90 26.68
N GLY A 440 6.16 8.94 25.82
CA GLY A 440 7.14 7.86 26.07
C GLY A 440 8.54 8.29 26.57
N LYS A 441 8.69 9.56 26.96
CA LYS A 441 9.89 10.15 27.61
C LYS A 441 9.68 10.57 29.08
N GLY A 442 8.64 10.07 29.75
CA GLY A 442 8.46 10.32 31.19
C GLY A 442 8.02 11.75 31.57
N ARG A 443 7.66 12.59 30.62
CA ARG A 443 7.07 13.92 30.91
C ARG A 443 5.59 13.75 31.22
N ARG A 444 5.19 13.99 32.44
CA ARG A 444 3.78 14.11 32.82
C ARG A 444 3.13 15.29 32.07
N VAL A 445 1.85 15.15 31.74
CA VAL A 445 1.03 16.17 31.02
C VAL A 445 1.03 17.53 31.76
N GLU A 446 1.53 17.60 32.97
CA GLU A 446 1.59 18.81 33.79
C GLU A 446 2.73 19.78 33.42
N ASP A 447 3.82 19.30 32.77
CA ASP A 447 5.00 20.14 32.50
C ASP A 447 4.87 21.06 31.27
N ALA A 448 3.76 21.03 30.58
CA ALA A 448 3.53 21.87 29.38
C ALA A 448 3.28 23.37 29.69
N ARG A 449 3.18 23.73 30.97
CA ARG A 449 3.13 25.16 31.38
C ARG A 449 4.49 25.85 31.44
N SER A 450 5.59 25.08 31.38
CA SER A 450 6.94 25.62 31.62
C SER A 450 7.90 25.55 30.45
N ALA A 451 7.46 25.07 29.26
CA ALA A 451 8.31 24.95 28.09
C ALA A 451 8.17 26.10 27.08
N LEU A 452 8.16 27.33 27.57
CA LEU A 452 8.61 28.46 26.77
C LEU A 452 10.10 28.70 27.06
N PRO A 453 10.98 28.92 26.07
CA PRO A 453 12.35 29.29 26.34
C PRO A 453 12.36 30.60 27.15
N PRO A 454 13.24 30.74 28.11
CA PRO A 454 13.33 31.97 28.92
C PRO A 454 13.68 33.11 27.96
N GLU A 455 12.81 34.09 27.91
CA GLU A 455 13.12 35.38 27.30
C GLU A 455 14.39 35.92 27.95
N GLY A 456 15.38 36.23 27.13
CA GLY A 456 16.61 36.85 27.58
C GLY A 456 16.30 38.16 28.33
N LYS A 457 16.52 38.16 29.61
CA LYS A 457 16.51 39.37 30.45
C LYS A 457 17.51 40.37 29.86
N GLY A 458 17.03 41.28 29.05
CA GLY A 458 17.74 42.50 28.70
C GLY A 458 18.01 43.31 29.98
N ARG A 459 19.27 43.39 30.37
CA ARG A 459 19.74 44.29 31.45
C ARG A 459 19.35 45.70 31.05
N ARG A 460 18.40 46.29 31.77
CA ARG A 460 18.22 47.76 31.84
C ARG A 460 19.41 48.36 32.61
N GLY A 461 20.37 48.93 31.83
CA GLY A 461 21.31 49.89 32.38
C GLY A 461 20.76 51.28 32.24
N SER A 462 20.47 51.91 33.36
CA SER A 462 20.15 53.33 33.47
C SER A 462 21.44 54.13 33.32
N GLY A 463 21.54 55.00 32.31
CA GLY A 463 22.63 55.96 32.12
C GLY A 463 22.12 57.23 31.44
N LYS A 464 22.26 58.35 32.15
CA LYS A 464 21.76 59.68 31.80
C LYS A 464 22.33 60.23 30.48
N VAL A 465 21.49 60.99 29.86
CA VAL A 465 21.77 61.95 28.77
C VAL A 465 22.72 63.03 29.17
N ASP A 466 23.69 63.35 28.33
CA ASP A 466 24.15 64.74 28.08
C ASP A 466 24.76 64.86 26.67
N GLY A 467 24.54 66.01 26.08
CA GLY A 467 24.43 66.32 24.73
C GLY A 467 25.70 66.77 23.95
N TYR A 468 25.45 67.18 22.72
CA TYR A 468 26.17 68.00 21.73
C TYR A 468 27.32 67.44 20.93
N GLY A 469 27.19 67.55 19.61
CA GLY A 469 28.31 67.87 18.71
C GLY A 469 28.39 67.05 17.41
N HIS A 470 27.87 67.54 16.28
CA HIS A 470 28.37 67.28 14.93
C HIS A 470 29.55 68.17 14.63
N PRO A 471 30.46 67.98 13.63
CA PRO A 471 30.56 67.23 12.39
C PRO A 471 31.98 66.61 12.12
N PRO A 472 32.49 66.40 10.91
CA PRO A 472 31.99 66.17 9.57
C PRO A 472 32.63 64.97 8.81
N TYR A 473 32.20 64.76 7.59
CA TYR A 473 32.65 63.87 6.52
C TYR A 473 34.08 63.42 6.52
N GLY A 474 34.29 62.09 6.30
CA GLY A 474 35.50 61.49 5.87
C GLY A 474 35.22 60.15 5.22
N ALA A 475 35.51 60.02 3.90
CA ALA A 475 35.35 58.77 3.16
C ALA A 475 36.28 57.71 3.72
N ALA A 476 35.72 56.57 4.11
CA ALA A 476 36.48 55.39 4.47
C ALA A 476 35.97 54.17 3.70
N GLN A 477 36.91 53.49 3.12
CA GLN A 477 36.86 52.28 2.31
C GLN A 477 36.03 51.17 2.99
N ALA A 478 35.27 50.41 2.17
CA ALA A 478 34.55 49.22 2.60
C ALA A 478 35.52 48.18 3.16
N PRO A 479 35.23 47.62 4.36
CA PRO A 479 36.03 46.54 4.91
C PRO A 479 35.75 45.23 4.17
N GLN A 480 36.81 44.50 3.84
CA GLN A 480 36.75 43.13 3.34
C GLN A 480 36.08 42.22 4.38
N PRO A 481 35.31 41.18 3.98
CA PRO A 481 34.61 40.31 4.91
C PRO A 481 35.63 39.52 5.73
N THR A 482 35.64 39.78 7.03
CA THR A 482 36.43 39.04 8.02
C THR A 482 35.90 37.62 8.19
N THR A 483 36.76 36.71 8.60
CA THR A 483 36.52 35.27 8.84
C THR A 483 35.31 34.98 9.77
N ASP A 484 34.91 35.92 10.60
CA ASP A 484 33.75 35.82 11.50
C ASP A 484 32.41 35.77 10.77
N THR A 485 32.28 36.36 9.60
CA THR A 485 31.02 36.33 8.83
C THR A 485 30.73 34.94 8.26
N LYS A 486 31.78 34.20 7.85
CA LYS A 486 31.63 32.82 7.35
C LYS A 486 31.27 31.83 8.48
N VAL A 487 31.82 31.99 9.67
CA VAL A 487 31.50 31.15 10.83
C VAL A 487 30.06 31.39 11.29
N ASN A 488 29.61 32.63 11.32
CA ASN A 488 28.23 32.97 11.67
C ASN A 488 27.22 32.45 10.65
N VAL A 489 27.54 32.43 9.35
CA VAL A 489 26.68 31.84 8.31
C VAL A 489 26.59 30.32 8.48
N ILE A 490 27.70 29.63 8.69
CA ILE A 490 27.74 28.17 8.90
C ILE A 490 26.99 27.78 10.18
N VAL A 491 27.16 28.50 11.28
CA VAL A 491 26.42 28.25 12.53
C VAL A 491 24.91 28.48 12.34
N ARG A 492 24.54 29.50 11.57
CA ARG A 492 23.14 29.79 11.27
C ARG A 492 22.53 28.74 10.35
N GLU A 493 23.23 28.31 9.29
CA GLU A 493 22.80 27.21 8.41
C GLU A 493 22.69 25.89 9.19
N GLN A 494 23.59 25.59 10.12
CA GLN A 494 23.52 24.41 10.97
C GLN A 494 22.35 24.49 11.96
N ALA A 495 22.06 25.65 12.52
CA ALA A 495 20.92 25.88 13.41
C ALA A 495 19.59 25.74 12.63
N GLU A 496 19.48 26.34 11.44
CA GLU A 496 18.33 26.23 10.56
C GLU A 496 18.11 24.77 10.09
N ALA A 497 19.19 24.06 9.74
CA ALA A 497 19.13 22.64 9.40
C ALA A 497 18.69 21.76 10.61
N SER A 498 19.14 22.09 11.81
CA SER A 498 18.73 21.40 13.03
C SER A 498 17.27 21.64 13.38
N GLU A 499 16.79 22.88 13.24
CA GLU A 499 15.37 23.20 13.42
C GLU A 499 14.48 22.53 12.36
N ALA A 500 14.90 22.52 11.10
CA ALA A 500 14.19 21.84 10.03
C ALA A 500 14.10 20.32 10.27
N ALA A 501 15.19 19.70 10.73
CA ALA A 501 15.21 18.29 11.10
C ALA A 501 14.29 17.98 12.30
N GLN A 502 14.25 18.87 13.30
CA GLN A 502 13.36 18.74 14.45
C GLN A 502 11.89 18.89 14.06
N ARG A 503 11.57 19.84 13.19
CA ARG A 503 10.22 20.02 12.62
C ARG A 503 9.80 18.80 11.81
N ALA A 504 10.68 18.25 10.99
CA ALA A 504 10.40 17.03 10.21
C ALA A 504 10.15 15.82 11.12
N LYS A 505 10.92 15.64 12.20
CA LYS A 505 10.69 14.58 13.19
C LYS A 505 9.35 14.75 13.92
N SER A 506 9.00 15.96 14.30
CA SER A 506 7.71 16.27 14.93
C SER A 506 6.54 16.01 13.97
N TYR A 507 6.66 16.46 12.71
CA TYR A 507 5.69 16.18 11.66
C TYR A 507 5.47 14.67 11.48
N ALA A 508 6.57 13.90 11.34
CA ALA A 508 6.50 12.46 11.16
C ALA A 508 5.84 11.76 12.36
N ALA A 509 6.14 12.14 13.60
CA ALA A 509 5.54 11.55 14.79
C ALA A 509 4.03 11.78 14.85
N VAL A 510 3.59 13.01 14.62
CA VAL A 510 2.16 13.37 14.60
C VAL A 510 1.43 12.62 13.48
N HIS A 511 1.98 12.65 12.27
CA HIS A 511 1.28 12.08 11.09
C HIS A 511 1.31 10.55 11.08
N LYS A 512 2.36 9.90 11.62
CA LYS A 512 2.35 8.46 11.87
C LYS A 512 1.28 8.07 12.88
N ALA A 513 1.10 8.85 13.93
CA ALA A 513 0.04 8.62 14.90
C ALA A 513 -1.35 8.73 14.24
N ILE A 514 -1.59 9.78 13.45
CA ILE A 514 -2.85 9.94 12.71
C ILE A 514 -3.05 8.81 11.71
N LEU A 515 -2.01 8.42 10.97
CA LEU A 515 -2.05 7.35 9.98
C LEU A 515 -2.45 6.01 10.60
N SER A 516 -2.08 5.73 11.85
CA SER A 516 -2.46 4.49 12.54
C SER A 516 -3.97 4.26 12.66
N GLY A 517 -4.76 5.33 12.63
CA GLY A 517 -6.23 5.28 12.57
C GLY A 517 -6.81 5.34 11.16
N LEU A 518 -6.00 5.53 10.13
CA LEU A 518 -6.42 5.83 8.75
C LEU A 518 -5.77 4.92 7.70
N LEU A 519 -5.37 3.70 8.06
CA LEU A 519 -4.64 2.80 7.17
C LEU A 519 -5.40 2.44 5.88
N SER A 520 -6.72 2.39 5.92
CA SER A 520 -7.56 2.19 4.73
C SER A 520 -7.92 3.50 3.99
N GLN A 521 -7.49 4.64 4.50
CA GLN A 521 -7.77 5.96 3.93
C GLN A 521 -6.52 6.66 3.40
N ILE A 522 -5.67 5.88 2.75
CA ILE A 522 -4.46 6.37 2.06
C ILE A 522 -4.68 6.36 0.55
N GLY A 523 -3.89 7.14 -0.16
CA GLY A 523 -3.91 7.17 -1.61
C GLY A 523 -2.56 7.47 -2.21
N GLN A 524 -2.30 6.82 -3.34
CA GLN A 524 -1.16 7.05 -4.20
C GLN A 524 -1.60 7.87 -5.41
N LYS A 525 -0.87 8.92 -5.73
CA LYS A 525 -1.15 9.76 -6.89
C LYS A 525 -1.05 8.96 -8.18
N SER A 526 -2.07 9.08 -9.03
CA SER A 526 -2.07 8.53 -10.39
C SER A 526 -1.49 9.52 -11.41
N GLU A 527 -1.26 9.05 -12.62
CA GLU A 527 -0.82 9.90 -13.74
C GLU A 527 -1.87 10.95 -14.12
N ASP A 528 -3.15 10.64 -13.98
CA ASP A 528 -4.29 11.53 -14.27
C ASP A 528 -4.46 12.65 -13.22
N GLY A 529 -3.66 12.63 -12.15
CA GLY A 529 -3.68 13.63 -11.09
C GLY A 529 -4.78 13.46 -10.05
N ASP A 530 -5.53 12.37 -10.09
CA ASP A 530 -6.35 11.83 -9.01
C ASP A 530 -5.50 10.88 -8.12
N TYR A 531 -6.12 10.23 -7.14
CA TYR A 531 -5.46 9.32 -6.23
C TYR A 531 -6.10 7.94 -6.29
N LEU A 532 -5.26 6.93 -6.40
CA LEU A 532 -5.66 5.55 -6.23
C LEU A 532 -5.59 5.21 -4.73
N GLY A 533 -6.73 4.95 -4.13
CA GLY A 533 -6.87 4.58 -2.74
C GLY A 533 -7.01 3.08 -2.51
N ALA A 534 -7.21 2.70 -1.26
CA ALA A 534 -7.46 1.32 -0.85
C ALA A 534 -8.58 0.68 -1.70
N ARG A 535 -8.40 -0.61 -2.09
CA ARG A 535 -9.36 -1.37 -2.91
C ARG A 535 -9.62 -0.79 -4.30
N GLN A 536 -8.56 -0.20 -4.89
CA GLN A 536 -8.57 0.34 -6.25
C GLN A 536 -9.56 1.50 -6.47
N ARG A 537 -9.86 2.26 -5.42
CA ARG A 537 -10.74 3.40 -5.53
C ARG A 537 -10.02 4.65 -5.94
N ARG A 538 -10.61 5.39 -6.87
CA ARG A 538 -10.12 6.70 -7.26
C ARG A 538 -10.84 7.79 -6.49
N PHE A 539 -10.08 8.76 -5.98
CA PHE A 539 -10.61 9.94 -5.31
C PHE A 539 -9.81 11.20 -5.67
N TRP A 540 -10.41 12.33 -5.43
CA TRP A 540 -9.82 13.65 -5.67
C TRP A 540 -9.65 14.38 -4.35
N ILE A 541 -8.61 15.18 -4.21
CA ILE A 541 -8.47 16.08 -3.07
C ILE A 541 -9.50 17.20 -3.22
N HIS A 542 -10.25 17.46 -2.16
CA HIS A 542 -11.23 18.54 -2.16
C HIS A 542 -10.53 19.90 -2.33
N PRO A 543 -11.08 20.85 -3.11
CA PRO A 543 -10.45 22.15 -3.36
C PRO A 543 -10.17 23.00 -2.12
N SER A 544 -10.86 22.75 -1.00
CA SER A 544 -10.63 23.45 0.28
C SER A 544 -9.38 22.97 1.01
N SER A 545 -8.80 21.82 0.64
CA SER A 545 -7.57 21.31 1.27
C SER A 545 -6.35 22.16 0.89
N VAL A 546 -5.47 22.37 1.85
CA VAL A 546 -4.22 23.13 1.64
C VAL A 546 -3.30 22.48 0.60
N ILE A 547 -3.32 21.14 0.49
CA ILE A 547 -2.40 20.39 -0.37
C ILE A 547 -2.96 20.09 -1.77
N GLY A 548 -4.18 20.52 -2.07
CA GLY A 548 -4.83 20.24 -3.35
C GLY A 548 -4.06 20.73 -4.58
N ARG A 549 -3.23 21.77 -4.44
CA ARG A 549 -2.34 22.27 -5.52
C ARG A 549 -1.05 21.51 -5.65
N LYS A 550 -0.47 21.02 -4.56
CA LYS A 550 0.83 20.31 -4.55
C LYS A 550 0.74 18.88 -5.07
N LYS A 551 -0.36 18.22 -4.82
CA LYS A 551 -0.62 16.83 -5.20
C LYS A 551 0.56 15.88 -4.91
N PRO A 552 0.93 15.67 -3.64
CA PRO A 552 2.06 14.82 -3.27
C PRO A 552 1.84 13.37 -3.71
N ALA A 553 2.92 12.58 -3.81
CA ALA A 553 2.87 11.19 -4.28
C ALA A 553 1.97 10.29 -3.42
N TRP A 554 2.02 10.48 -2.08
CA TRP A 554 1.21 9.74 -1.13
C TRP A 554 0.49 10.66 -0.16
N VAL A 555 -0.76 10.34 0.11
CA VAL A 555 -1.62 11.09 1.02
C VAL A 555 -2.37 10.16 1.96
N MET A 556 -2.73 10.68 3.13
CA MET A 556 -3.79 10.14 3.98
C MET A 556 -4.92 11.16 4.10
N THR A 557 -6.13 10.69 4.33
CA THR A 557 -7.31 11.53 4.50
C THR A 557 -8.14 11.08 5.69
N ALA A 558 -8.70 12.02 6.46
CA ALA A 558 -9.62 11.66 7.55
C ALA A 558 -11.00 11.29 7.03
N GLU A 559 -11.42 11.86 5.90
CA GLU A 559 -12.77 11.71 5.39
C GLU A 559 -12.78 11.55 3.86
N LEU A 560 -13.49 10.55 3.39
CA LEU A 560 -13.84 10.38 1.99
C LEU A 560 -15.35 10.59 1.84
N VAL A 561 -15.74 11.60 1.09
CA VAL A 561 -17.15 11.98 0.86
C VAL A 561 -17.47 11.85 -0.61
N GLU A 562 -18.49 11.09 -0.92
CA GLU A 562 -19.00 10.95 -2.28
C GLU A 562 -20.14 11.97 -2.50
N THR A 563 -19.96 12.84 -3.48
CA THR A 563 -20.97 13.77 -3.99
C THR A 563 -21.15 13.50 -5.49
N THR A 564 -20.73 14.38 -6.38
CA THR A 564 -20.59 14.10 -7.82
C THR A 564 -19.37 13.23 -8.13
N LYS A 565 -18.35 13.32 -7.27
CA LYS A 565 -17.12 12.51 -7.26
C LYS A 565 -16.78 12.15 -5.82
N LEU A 566 -15.87 11.22 -5.63
CA LEU A 566 -15.32 10.90 -4.32
C LEU A 566 -14.23 11.91 -3.96
N PHE A 567 -14.46 12.72 -2.95
CA PHE A 567 -13.51 13.74 -2.48
C PHE A 567 -12.90 13.39 -1.14
N ALA A 568 -11.58 13.57 -1.05
CA ALA A 568 -10.83 13.51 0.20
C ALA A 568 -10.84 14.87 0.89
N ARG A 569 -11.18 14.88 2.17
CA ARG A 569 -11.14 16.05 3.05
C ARG A 569 -10.21 15.80 4.22
N MET A 570 -9.64 16.84 4.77
CA MET A 570 -8.63 16.75 5.83
C MET A 570 -7.49 15.81 5.42
N VAL A 571 -6.67 16.31 4.52
CA VAL A 571 -5.64 15.53 3.81
C VAL A 571 -4.25 15.94 4.29
N ALA A 572 -3.34 14.98 4.41
CA ALA A 572 -1.93 15.23 4.67
C ALA A 572 -1.03 14.39 3.77
N LYS A 573 0.14 14.94 3.44
CA LYS A 573 1.23 14.20 2.82
C LYS A 573 1.76 13.15 3.79
N ILE A 574 2.03 11.94 3.29
CA ILE A 574 2.69 10.87 4.02
C ILE A 574 3.86 10.30 3.22
N GLU A 575 4.74 9.60 3.90
CA GLU A 575 5.81 8.84 3.27
C GLU A 575 5.47 7.35 3.29
N PRO A 576 5.70 6.60 2.20
CA PRO A 576 5.31 5.19 2.10
C PRO A 576 6.01 4.28 3.12
N ASP A 577 7.22 4.62 3.57
CA ASP A 577 7.96 3.90 4.59
C ASP A 577 7.33 3.98 6.00
N TRP A 578 6.38 4.89 6.22
CA TRP A 578 5.58 4.92 7.47
C TRP A 578 4.50 3.85 7.50
N ILE A 579 4.05 3.40 6.33
CA ILE A 579 2.88 2.51 6.20
C ILE A 579 3.21 1.11 6.73
N GLU A 580 4.33 0.53 6.30
CA GLU A 580 4.66 -0.86 6.63
C GLU A 580 4.78 -1.12 8.14
N PRO A 581 5.48 -0.28 8.95
CA PRO A 581 5.57 -0.49 10.40
C PRO A 581 4.22 -0.38 11.12
N LEU A 582 3.31 0.47 10.62
CA LEU A 582 1.98 0.68 11.21
C LEU A 582 0.98 -0.38 10.78
N ALA A 583 1.11 -0.87 9.54
CA ALA A 583 0.18 -1.80 8.91
C ALA A 583 0.69 -3.24 8.89
N GLY A 584 1.69 -3.62 9.68
CA GLY A 584 2.35 -4.92 9.64
C GLY A 584 1.40 -6.13 9.72
N HIS A 585 0.27 -5.99 10.39
CA HIS A 585 -0.78 -7.00 10.51
C HIS A 585 -1.73 -7.09 9.30
N LEU A 586 -1.66 -6.12 8.37
CA LEU A 586 -2.56 -5.97 7.20
C LEU A 586 -1.85 -6.14 5.86
N ILE A 587 -0.54 -5.90 5.83
CA ILE A 587 0.24 -5.96 4.59
C ILE A 587 0.32 -7.39 4.07
N LYS A 588 0.42 -7.49 2.75
CA LYS A 588 0.77 -8.74 2.07
C LYS A 588 2.15 -8.59 1.46
N LYS A 589 2.98 -9.57 1.69
CA LYS A 589 4.34 -9.66 1.16
C LYS A 589 4.38 -10.74 0.11
N ASN A 590 4.76 -10.38 -1.10
CA ASN A 590 4.98 -11.31 -2.20
C ASN A 590 6.47 -11.32 -2.52
N HIS A 591 7.03 -12.50 -2.67
CA HIS A 591 8.42 -12.68 -3.03
C HIS A 591 8.50 -13.26 -4.44
N PHE A 592 9.42 -12.73 -5.24
CA PHE A 592 9.58 -13.14 -6.63
C PHE A 592 11.03 -13.08 -7.06
N GLU A 593 11.38 -13.81 -8.15
CA GLU A 593 12.72 -13.90 -8.70
C GLU A 593 13.80 -14.29 -7.65
N PRO A 594 13.62 -15.37 -6.88
CA PRO A 594 14.67 -15.82 -6.00
C PRO A 594 15.90 -16.23 -6.81
N HIS A 595 17.08 -15.74 -6.43
CA HIS A 595 18.34 -16.00 -7.11
C HIS A 595 19.50 -16.02 -6.12
N TRP A 596 20.54 -16.74 -6.48
CA TRP A 596 21.78 -16.79 -5.71
C TRP A 596 22.59 -15.50 -5.90
N GLU A 597 23.02 -14.88 -4.82
CA GLU A 597 23.92 -13.73 -4.86
C GLU A 597 25.30 -14.08 -4.29
N LYS A 598 26.26 -14.31 -5.16
CA LYS A 598 27.64 -14.71 -4.83
C LYS A 598 28.31 -13.81 -3.81
N ARG A 599 28.13 -12.48 -3.94
CA ARG A 599 28.77 -11.48 -3.07
C ARG A 599 28.28 -11.59 -1.63
N ARG A 600 26.99 -11.83 -1.45
CA ARG A 600 26.36 -12.00 -0.12
C ARG A 600 26.41 -13.44 0.38
N GLY A 601 26.66 -14.40 -0.50
CA GLY A 601 26.69 -15.81 -0.18
C GLY A 601 25.33 -16.32 0.33
N GLN A 602 24.25 -15.80 -0.23
CA GLN A 602 22.88 -16.15 0.17
C GLN A 602 21.90 -15.98 -1.00
N VAL A 603 20.76 -16.62 -0.88
CA VAL A 603 19.66 -16.40 -1.82
C VAL A 603 18.95 -15.10 -1.48
N VAL A 604 18.77 -14.27 -2.49
CA VAL A 604 18.07 -13.00 -2.44
C VAL A 604 16.83 -13.11 -3.33
N ALA A 605 15.69 -12.63 -2.84
CA ALA A 605 14.50 -12.46 -3.64
C ALA A 605 14.06 -10.99 -3.59
N PHE A 606 13.24 -10.58 -4.54
CA PHE A 606 12.60 -9.28 -4.48
C PHE A 606 11.29 -9.40 -3.72
N GLU A 607 11.10 -8.54 -2.73
CA GLU A 607 9.87 -8.44 -1.97
C GLU A 607 9.03 -7.26 -2.47
N GLN A 608 7.76 -7.53 -2.74
CA GLN A 608 6.74 -6.53 -2.97
C GLN A 608 5.81 -6.49 -1.77
N VAL A 609 5.57 -5.30 -1.23
CA VAL A 609 4.66 -5.09 -0.10
C VAL A 609 3.43 -4.36 -0.59
N THR A 610 2.26 -4.92 -0.31
CA THR A 610 0.97 -4.32 -0.68
C THR A 610 0.08 -4.14 0.54
N LEU A 611 -0.68 -3.04 0.55
CA LEU A 611 -1.73 -2.76 1.53
C LEU A 611 -3.03 -2.44 0.80
N TYR A 612 -4.08 -3.23 1.01
CA TYR A 612 -5.38 -3.08 0.35
C TYR A 612 -5.33 -2.93 -1.18
N GLY A 613 -4.33 -3.55 -1.82
CA GLY A 613 -4.11 -3.49 -3.26
C GLY A 613 -3.24 -2.32 -3.74
N LEU A 614 -2.79 -1.45 -2.84
CA LEU A 614 -1.79 -0.42 -3.13
C LEU A 614 -0.39 -1.01 -2.98
N ILE A 615 0.47 -0.72 -3.93
CA ILE A 615 1.88 -1.14 -3.88
C ILE A 615 2.64 -0.11 -3.03
N VAL A 616 2.94 -0.47 -1.77
CA VAL A 616 3.68 0.38 -0.84
C VAL A 616 5.19 0.29 -1.10
N VAL A 617 5.67 -0.94 -1.35
CA VAL A 617 7.05 -1.21 -1.77
C VAL A 617 6.97 -2.03 -3.04
N GLY A 618 7.48 -1.51 -4.15
CA GLY A 618 7.40 -2.19 -5.44
C GLY A 618 8.39 -3.33 -5.58
N ARG A 619 9.64 -3.09 -5.20
CA ARG A 619 10.73 -4.06 -5.35
C ARG A 619 11.86 -3.71 -4.38
N ARG A 620 12.15 -4.58 -3.44
CA ARG A 620 13.33 -4.48 -2.59
C ARG A 620 13.99 -5.84 -2.42
N PRO A 621 15.32 -5.93 -2.44
CA PRO A 621 16.02 -7.18 -2.24
C PRO A 621 15.98 -7.58 -0.76
N VAL A 622 15.57 -8.82 -0.49
CA VAL A 622 15.52 -9.41 0.86
C VAL A 622 16.23 -10.74 0.91
N HIS A 623 16.76 -11.11 2.07
CA HIS A 623 17.28 -12.44 2.31
C HIS A 623 16.14 -13.46 2.26
N PHE A 624 16.19 -14.39 1.30
CA PHE A 624 15.09 -15.32 1.05
C PHE A 624 15.12 -16.56 1.93
N GLY A 625 16.28 -16.89 2.53
CA GLY A 625 16.45 -18.06 3.39
C GLY A 625 15.39 -18.21 4.50
N PRO A 626 15.07 -17.17 5.29
CA PRO A 626 14.03 -17.25 6.31
C PRO A 626 12.60 -17.35 5.75
N VAL A 627 12.38 -16.97 4.49
CA VAL A 627 11.06 -16.98 3.83
C VAL A 627 10.76 -18.37 3.28
N ASP A 628 11.71 -18.92 2.52
CA ASP A 628 11.63 -20.27 1.96
C ASP A 628 13.01 -20.94 2.05
N PRO A 629 13.27 -21.66 3.16
CA PRO A 629 14.52 -22.37 3.36
C PRO A 629 14.77 -23.46 2.32
N VAL A 630 13.69 -24.11 1.84
CA VAL A 630 13.79 -25.24 0.88
C VAL A 630 14.25 -24.74 -0.49
N ALA A 631 13.57 -23.76 -1.04
CA ALA A 631 13.95 -23.15 -2.32
C ALA A 631 15.33 -22.47 -2.22
N SER A 632 15.65 -21.86 -1.09
CA SER A 632 16.96 -21.25 -0.85
C SER A 632 18.08 -22.28 -0.79
N ARG A 633 17.83 -23.44 -0.19
CA ARG A 633 18.79 -24.55 -0.16
C ARG A 633 19.04 -25.10 -1.56
N GLU A 634 17.98 -25.28 -2.34
CA GLU A 634 18.12 -25.74 -3.73
C GLU A 634 19.01 -24.81 -4.55
N LEU A 635 18.72 -23.51 -4.51
CA LEU A 635 19.51 -22.49 -5.22
C LEU A 635 20.95 -22.39 -4.67
N PHE A 636 21.15 -22.52 -3.38
CA PHE A 636 22.47 -22.54 -2.76
C PHE A 636 23.30 -23.71 -3.27
N ILE A 637 22.72 -24.90 -3.32
CA ILE A 637 23.43 -26.10 -3.80
C ILE A 637 23.72 -26.00 -5.32
N ARG A 638 22.71 -25.65 -6.14
CA ARG A 638 22.87 -25.56 -7.60
C ARG A 638 23.84 -24.46 -8.00
N GLU A 639 23.56 -23.21 -7.59
CA GLU A 639 24.36 -22.06 -8.03
C GLU A 639 25.67 -21.93 -7.23
N GLY A 640 25.60 -22.07 -5.91
CA GLY A 640 26.73 -21.87 -5.02
C GLY A 640 27.74 -23.01 -5.11
N LEU A 641 27.29 -24.26 -4.94
CA LEU A 641 28.21 -25.42 -4.83
C LEU A 641 28.45 -26.10 -6.16
N VAL A 642 27.40 -26.44 -6.92
CA VAL A 642 27.53 -27.16 -8.19
C VAL A 642 28.16 -26.27 -9.25
N ARG A 643 27.66 -25.05 -9.45
CA ARG A 643 28.25 -24.10 -10.40
C ARG A 643 29.46 -23.34 -9.88
N GLY A 644 29.79 -23.51 -8.59
CA GLY A 644 30.96 -22.89 -7.97
C GLY A 644 30.85 -21.37 -7.76
N GLU A 645 29.63 -20.80 -7.81
CA GLU A 645 29.38 -19.36 -7.62
C GLU A 645 29.37 -19.00 -6.13
N ILE A 646 30.37 -19.45 -5.39
CA ILE A 646 30.50 -19.21 -3.94
C ILE A 646 31.91 -18.70 -3.60
N ASN A 647 31.95 -17.70 -2.70
CA ASN A 647 33.19 -17.20 -2.11
C ASN A 647 33.43 -17.95 -0.80
N SER A 648 34.10 -19.13 -0.90
CA SER A 648 34.41 -19.94 0.26
C SER A 648 35.83 -20.50 0.17
N ARG A 649 36.47 -20.71 1.32
CA ARG A 649 37.80 -21.33 1.45
C ARG A 649 37.72 -22.82 1.81
N ALA A 650 36.55 -23.43 1.73
CA ALA A 650 36.36 -24.84 2.02
C ALA A 650 37.17 -25.70 1.06
N ARG A 651 38.02 -26.55 1.63
CA ARG A 651 38.95 -27.44 0.87
C ARG A 651 38.23 -28.31 -0.17
N CYS A 652 37.02 -28.79 0.17
CA CYS A 652 36.24 -29.63 -0.75
C CYS A 652 35.93 -28.92 -2.08
N LEU A 653 35.63 -27.60 -2.04
CA LEU A 653 35.28 -26.84 -3.23
C LEU A 653 36.46 -26.70 -4.20
N THR A 654 37.66 -26.48 -3.66
CA THR A 654 38.89 -26.45 -4.49
C THR A 654 39.21 -27.83 -5.06
N ALA A 655 39.18 -28.86 -4.22
CA ALA A 655 39.46 -30.25 -4.66
C ALA A 655 38.45 -30.75 -5.69
N ASN A 656 37.15 -30.45 -5.49
CA ASN A 656 36.12 -30.86 -6.43
C ASN A 656 36.21 -30.11 -7.76
N ARG A 657 36.58 -28.82 -7.73
CA ARG A 657 36.82 -28.04 -8.95
C ARG A 657 37.98 -28.62 -9.77
N GLU A 658 39.11 -28.90 -9.14
CA GLU A 658 40.27 -29.50 -9.78
C GLU A 658 39.92 -30.88 -10.39
N LEU A 659 39.08 -31.65 -9.69
CA LEU A 659 38.61 -32.94 -10.22
C LEU A 659 37.74 -32.77 -11.46
N LEU A 660 36.77 -31.87 -11.40
CA LEU A 660 35.84 -31.58 -12.50
C LEU A 660 36.59 -31.02 -13.72
N GLU A 661 37.55 -30.09 -13.53
CA GLU A 661 38.40 -29.59 -14.60
C GLU A 661 39.21 -30.68 -15.29
N ARG A 662 39.81 -31.62 -14.54
CA ARG A 662 40.49 -32.78 -15.11
C ARG A 662 39.57 -33.65 -15.93
N LEU A 663 38.33 -33.87 -15.46
CA LEU A 663 37.38 -34.72 -16.17
C LEU A 663 36.81 -34.01 -17.41
N ASP A 664 36.66 -32.72 -17.38
CA ASP A 664 36.26 -31.89 -18.53
C ASP A 664 37.32 -31.92 -19.63
N GLU A 665 38.61 -31.90 -19.25
CA GLU A 665 39.71 -32.12 -20.18
C GLU A 665 39.66 -33.54 -20.81
N LEU A 666 39.24 -34.56 -20.06
CA LEU A 666 39.06 -35.92 -20.59
C LEU A 666 37.87 -35.98 -21.56
N GLU A 667 36.78 -35.28 -21.30
CA GLU A 667 35.68 -35.18 -22.27
C GLU A 667 36.11 -34.52 -23.59
N ALA A 668 36.89 -33.46 -23.48
CA ALA A 668 37.45 -32.80 -24.66
C ALA A 668 38.36 -33.74 -25.46
N LYS A 669 39.22 -34.52 -24.77
CA LYS A 669 40.09 -35.52 -25.37
C LYS A 669 39.32 -36.63 -26.06
N ALA A 670 38.27 -37.14 -25.44
CA ALA A 670 37.44 -38.23 -25.92
C ALA A 670 36.39 -37.81 -26.97
N ARG A 671 36.17 -36.53 -27.20
CA ARG A 671 35.05 -36.00 -28.01
C ARG A 671 33.66 -36.52 -27.58
N ARG A 672 33.50 -36.78 -26.32
CA ARG A 672 32.25 -37.27 -25.72
C ARG A 672 31.78 -36.27 -24.70
N ARG A 673 30.49 -36.00 -24.67
CA ARG A 673 29.83 -35.08 -23.73
C ARG A 673 29.05 -35.81 -22.62
N ASP A 674 29.22 -37.10 -22.50
CA ASP A 674 28.48 -37.96 -21.60
C ASP A 674 29.37 -38.62 -20.54
N ILE A 675 30.59 -38.12 -20.34
CA ILE A 675 31.58 -38.67 -19.37
C ILE A 675 31.32 -38.09 -17.98
N LEU A 676 31.04 -36.78 -17.90
CA LEU A 676 30.73 -36.12 -16.64
C LEU A 676 29.29 -36.38 -16.24
N ALA A 677 29.07 -36.53 -14.96
CA ALA A 677 27.74 -36.53 -14.38
C ALA A 677 27.06 -35.19 -14.65
N ASP A 678 25.75 -35.19 -14.85
CA ASP A 678 24.94 -34.01 -15.05
C ASP A 678 24.81 -33.18 -13.76
N GLU A 679 24.31 -31.94 -13.90
CA GLU A 679 24.08 -31.05 -12.75
C GLU A 679 23.18 -31.70 -11.68
N GLU A 680 22.23 -32.56 -12.07
CA GLU A 680 21.33 -33.24 -11.13
C GLU A 680 22.07 -34.25 -10.26
N THR A 681 23.01 -34.98 -10.81
CA THR A 681 23.86 -35.93 -10.07
C THR A 681 24.75 -35.20 -9.06
N LEU A 682 25.35 -34.09 -9.47
CA LEU A 682 26.15 -33.24 -8.58
C LEU A 682 25.27 -32.57 -7.49
N TYR A 683 24.08 -32.12 -7.85
CA TYR A 683 23.12 -31.62 -6.89
C TYR A 683 22.77 -32.68 -5.84
N ALA A 684 22.37 -33.87 -6.28
CA ALA A 684 22.01 -34.96 -5.38
C ALA A 684 23.19 -35.39 -4.46
N TYR A 685 24.42 -35.31 -4.95
CA TYR A 685 25.62 -35.57 -4.13
C TYR A 685 25.70 -34.63 -2.92
N TYR A 686 25.51 -33.31 -3.15
CA TYR A 686 25.54 -32.31 -2.07
C TYR A 686 24.30 -32.39 -1.21
N GLU A 687 23.13 -32.54 -1.82
CA GLU A 687 21.85 -32.60 -1.11
C GLU A 687 21.82 -33.70 -0.05
N ALA A 688 22.31 -34.88 -0.39
CA ALA A 688 22.34 -36.01 0.52
C ALA A 688 23.31 -35.88 1.70
N ARG A 689 24.29 -34.97 1.60
CA ARG A 689 25.42 -34.88 2.57
C ARG A 689 25.44 -33.60 3.39
N ILE A 690 24.75 -32.58 2.95
CA ILE A 690 24.67 -31.30 3.65
C ILE A 690 23.37 -31.24 4.47
N PRO A 691 23.41 -30.87 5.76
CA PRO A 691 22.22 -30.73 6.60
C PRO A 691 21.16 -29.81 5.99
N ALA A 692 19.89 -30.10 6.25
CA ALA A 692 18.74 -29.41 5.64
C ALA A 692 18.65 -27.89 6.01
N GLU A 693 19.18 -27.51 7.14
CA GLU A 693 19.20 -26.15 7.64
C GLU A 693 20.25 -25.24 6.96
N ILE A 694 21.12 -25.80 6.15
CA ILE A 694 22.19 -25.06 5.49
C ILE A 694 21.73 -24.61 4.11
N HIS A 695 21.56 -23.31 3.96
CA HIS A 695 21.10 -22.67 2.72
C HIS A 695 21.84 -21.36 2.37
N GLN A 696 23.00 -21.12 3.00
CA GLN A 696 23.83 -19.93 2.74
C GLN A 696 25.31 -20.23 3.02
N ALA A 697 26.21 -19.45 2.42
CA ALA A 697 27.65 -19.65 2.52
C ALA A 697 28.17 -19.58 3.97
N ALA A 698 27.67 -18.64 4.77
CA ALA A 698 28.14 -18.48 6.14
C ALA A 698 27.85 -19.69 7.04
N THR A 699 26.62 -20.23 6.96
CA THR A 699 26.25 -21.43 7.73
C THR A 699 26.97 -22.67 7.20
N PHE A 700 27.19 -22.75 5.89
CA PHE A 700 27.97 -23.80 5.25
C PHE A 700 29.41 -23.78 5.73
N GLU A 701 30.09 -22.65 5.74
CA GLU A 701 31.47 -22.55 6.20
C GLU A 701 31.64 -22.91 7.67
N HIS A 702 30.69 -22.43 8.50
CA HIS A 702 30.71 -22.74 9.94
C HIS A 702 30.56 -24.27 10.15
N TRP A 703 29.58 -24.89 9.50
CA TRP A 703 29.33 -26.32 9.57
C TRP A 703 30.51 -27.11 9.01
N TYR A 704 31.00 -26.75 7.82
CA TYR A 704 32.10 -27.45 7.16
C TYR A 704 33.38 -27.37 7.97
N LYS A 705 33.68 -26.25 8.62
CA LYS A 705 34.83 -26.12 9.52
C LYS A 705 34.73 -27.05 10.73
N SER A 706 33.56 -27.23 11.30
CA SER A 706 33.30 -28.07 12.45
C SER A 706 33.37 -29.56 12.07
N GLU A 707 32.64 -29.97 11.05
CA GLU A 707 32.55 -31.37 10.65
C GLU A 707 33.75 -31.81 9.80
N GLY A 708 34.33 -30.94 8.99
CA GLY A 708 35.54 -31.21 8.23
C GLY A 708 36.79 -31.46 9.11
N ALA A 709 36.83 -30.88 10.32
CA ALA A 709 37.83 -31.16 11.33
C ALA A 709 37.75 -32.62 11.82
N LYS A 710 36.55 -33.19 11.87
CA LYS A 710 36.30 -34.61 12.26
C LYS A 710 36.47 -35.55 11.08
N ASN A 711 36.14 -35.12 9.87
CA ASN A 711 36.22 -35.87 8.64
C ASN A 711 36.93 -35.07 7.53
N PRO A 712 38.23 -35.22 7.32
CA PRO A 712 38.99 -34.49 6.29
C PRO A 712 38.54 -34.77 4.85
N GLN A 713 37.79 -35.84 4.61
CA GLN A 713 37.24 -36.22 3.31
C GLN A 713 35.79 -35.74 3.10
N LEU A 714 35.26 -34.98 4.04
CA LEU A 714 33.89 -34.45 3.96
C LEU A 714 33.68 -33.65 2.67
N LEU A 715 32.67 -34.03 1.89
CA LEU A 715 32.31 -33.44 0.60
C LEU A 715 33.40 -33.43 -0.48
N ILE A 716 34.50 -34.17 -0.31
CA ILE A 716 35.47 -34.35 -1.37
C ILE A 716 34.97 -35.47 -2.31
N MET A 717 34.70 -35.09 -3.55
CA MET A 717 34.21 -36.02 -4.58
C MET A 717 35.32 -36.95 -5.05
N ARG A 718 34.98 -38.19 -5.38
CA ARG A 718 35.82 -39.14 -6.05
C ARG A 718 35.39 -39.21 -7.52
N GLU A 719 36.27 -39.78 -8.38
CA GLU A 719 35.95 -39.96 -9.81
C GLU A 719 34.66 -40.77 -10.00
N GLU A 720 34.42 -41.78 -9.17
CA GLU A 720 33.20 -42.60 -9.20
C GLU A 720 31.91 -41.85 -8.85
N ASP A 721 31.98 -40.71 -8.14
CA ASP A 721 30.85 -39.88 -7.77
C ASP A 721 30.41 -38.96 -8.93
N VAL A 722 31.29 -38.68 -9.88
CA VAL A 722 31.14 -37.67 -10.94
C VAL A 722 31.26 -38.20 -12.35
N LEU A 723 31.54 -39.52 -12.51
CA LEU A 723 31.54 -40.17 -13.80
C LEU A 723 30.18 -40.81 -14.09
N ALA A 724 29.64 -40.57 -15.28
CA ALA A 724 28.49 -41.30 -15.78
C ALA A 724 28.85 -42.80 -15.95
N ARG A 725 27.91 -43.72 -15.72
CA ARG A 725 28.15 -45.16 -15.63
C ARG A 725 28.90 -45.81 -16.83
N ASP A 726 28.84 -45.20 -18.03
CA ASP A 726 29.45 -45.73 -19.26
C ASP A 726 30.87 -45.19 -19.54
N ALA A 727 31.39 -44.31 -18.67
CA ALA A 727 32.67 -43.60 -18.89
C ALA A 727 33.92 -44.41 -18.45
N LYS A 728 33.78 -45.64 -17.95
CA LYS A 728 34.89 -46.47 -17.45
C LYS A 728 35.92 -46.87 -18.51
N GLU A 729 35.67 -46.59 -19.79
CA GLU A 729 36.54 -46.96 -20.90
C GLU A 729 37.48 -45.85 -21.37
N VAL A 730 37.37 -44.65 -20.87
CA VAL A 730 38.22 -43.51 -21.27
C VAL A 730 39.42 -43.41 -20.31
N THR A 731 40.55 -43.89 -20.71
CA THR A 731 41.78 -43.89 -19.89
C THR A 731 42.81 -42.90 -20.44
N ALA A 732 43.69 -42.40 -19.56
CA ALA A 732 44.86 -41.59 -19.97
C ALA A 732 45.77 -42.31 -20.98
N ALA A 733 45.72 -43.66 -21.04
CA ALA A 733 46.44 -44.46 -22.03
C ALA A 733 45.87 -44.32 -23.45
N GLN A 734 44.53 -44.03 -23.56
CA GLN A 734 43.89 -43.82 -24.87
C GLN A 734 44.08 -42.37 -25.37
N TYR A 735 44.23 -41.42 -24.49
CA TYR A 735 44.43 -39.99 -24.79
C TYR A 735 45.66 -39.47 -24.05
N PRO A 736 46.89 -39.83 -24.46
CA PRO A 736 48.10 -39.41 -23.76
C PRO A 736 48.41 -37.94 -23.96
N ASP A 737 48.94 -37.28 -22.95
CA ASP A 737 49.40 -35.87 -23.01
C ASP A 737 50.75 -35.71 -23.71
N ILE A 738 51.44 -36.79 -23.97
CA ILE A 738 52.80 -36.85 -24.59
C ILE A 738 52.81 -37.89 -25.66
N LEU A 739 53.27 -37.52 -26.85
CA LEU A 739 53.59 -38.45 -27.90
C LEU A 739 55.05 -38.91 -27.73
N GLN A 740 55.27 -40.19 -27.50
CA GLN A 740 56.60 -40.78 -27.40
C GLN A 740 57.08 -41.23 -28.80
N LEU A 741 58.17 -40.67 -29.27
CA LEU A 741 58.85 -41.04 -30.53
C LEU A 741 60.33 -41.43 -30.27
N GLY A 742 60.60 -42.70 -29.94
CA GLY A 742 61.89 -43.13 -29.44
C GLY A 742 62.22 -42.41 -28.12
N GLU A 743 63.32 -41.61 -28.10
CA GLU A 743 63.71 -40.82 -26.95
C GLU A 743 63.01 -39.46 -26.89
N LEU A 744 62.33 -39.02 -27.99
CA LEU A 744 61.62 -37.71 -28.05
C LEU A 744 60.31 -37.85 -27.37
N GLN A 745 60.02 -36.83 -26.54
CA GLN A 745 58.77 -36.64 -25.87
C GLN A 745 58.11 -35.26 -26.31
N LEU A 746 57.03 -35.32 -27.05
CA LEU A 746 56.38 -34.16 -27.61
C LEU A 746 54.98 -34.02 -26.98
N PRO A 747 54.62 -32.79 -26.50
CA PRO A 747 53.33 -32.53 -25.86
C PRO A 747 52.19 -32.62 -26.88
N LEU A 748 51.10 -33.27 -26.47
CA LEU A 748 49.84 -33.33 -27.17
C LEU A 748 48.81 -32.46 -26.45
N THR A 749 48.05 -31.72 -27.22
CA THR A 749 46.89 -30.98 -26.71
C THR A 749 45.64 -31.39 -27.49
N TYR A 750 44.51 -31.31 -26.83
CA TYR A 750 43.21 -31.74 -27.37
C TYR A 750 42.26 -30.54 -27.39
N HIS A 751 41.54 -30.38 -28.51
CA HIS A 751 40.52 -29.34 -28.66
C HIS A 751 39.27 -29.99 -29.23
N PHE A 752 38.12 -29.73 -28.57
CA PHE A 752 36.85 -30.30 -28.98
C PHE A 752 35.87 -29.18 -29.34
N GLU A 753 35.96 -28.73 -30.61
CA GLU A 753 35.06 -27.72 -31.15
C GLU A 753 34.91 -27.99 -32.67
N PRO A 754 33.77 -28.57 -33.10
CA PRO A 754 33.52 -28.85 -34.51
C PRO A 754 33.67 -27.59 -35.35
N ASN A 755 34.41 -27.74 -36.49
CA ASN A 755 34.76 -26.67 -37.44
C ASN A 755 35.81 -25.66 -36.94
N HIS A 756 36.35 -25.79 -35.74
CA HIS A 756 37.47 -24.99 -35.30
C HIS A 756 38.77 -25.44 -36.02
N PRO A 757 39.68 -24.53 -36.42
CA PRO A 757 40.95 -24.90 -37.12
C PRO A 757 41.78 -25.92 -36.35
N ARG A 758 41.73 -25.88 -35.02
CA ARG A 758 42.47 -26.78 -34.11
C ARG A 758 41.64 -27.97 -33.62
N ASP A 759 40.46 -28.21 -34.17
CA ASP A 759 39.61 -29.32 -33.74
C ASP A 759 40.35 -30.67 -33.89
N GLY A 760 40.46 -31.43 -32.80
CA GLY A 760 41.18 -32.70 -32.73
C GLY A 760 42.45 -32.68 -31.87
N VAL A 761 43.47 -33.42 -32.29
CA VAL A 761 44.74 -33.57 -31.59
C VAL A 761 45.79 -32.67 -32.20
N THR A 762 46.46 -31.87 -31.39
CA THR A 762 47.54 -30.97 -31.77
C THR A 762 48.86 -31.46 -31.14
N LEU A 763 49.83 -31.73 -31.97
CA LEU A 763 51.20 -32.05 -31.59
C LEU A 763 52.05 -30.79 -31.59
N ARG A 764 52.67 -30.44 -30.47
CA ARG A 764 53.54 -29.28 -30.37
C ARG A 764 54.98 -29.67 -30.61
N VAL A 765 55.58 -29.07 -31.62
CA VAL A 765 56.90 -29.47 -32.12
C VAL A 765 57.83 -28.29 -32.23
N PRO A 766 59.04 -28.34 -31.64
CA PRO A 766 60.10 -27.37 -31.94
C PRO A 766 60.54 -27.48 -33.41
N ALA A 767 60.70 -26.34 -34.11
CA ALA A 767 61.06 -26.29 -35.53
C ALA A 767 62.24 -27.19 -35.93
N PRO A 768 63.33 -27.28 -35.17
CA PRO A 768 64.47 -28.20 -35.51
C PRO A 768 64.12 -29.66 -35.54
N LEU A 769 63.09 -30.10 -34.84
CA LEU A 769 62.66 -31.49 -34.77
C LEU A 769 61.63 -31.87 -35.85
N LEU A 770 61.07 -30.88 -36.54
CA LEU A 770 60.04 -31.06 -37.55
C LEU A 770 60.44 -32.08 -38.67
N PRO A 771 61.63 -31.95 -39.27
CA PRO A 771 62.07 -32.89 -40.31
C PRO A 771 62.31 -34.32 -39.80
N GLN A 772 62.40 -34.48 -38.48
CA GLN A 772 62.70 -35.81 -37.88
C GLN A 772 61.45 -36.59 -37.50
N LEU A 773 60.29 -36.02 -37.72
CA LEU A 773 59.04 -36.69 -37.40
C LEU A 773 58.72 -37.79 -38.42
N PRO A 774 58.42 -38.99 -37.93
CA PRO A 774 57.98 -40.06 -38.81
C PRO A 774 56.53 -39.83 -39.23
N ALA A 775 56.29 -39.46 -40.50
CA ALA A 775 54.97 -39.26 -41.08
C ALA A 775 54.01 -40.42 -40.80
N ASP A 776 54.43 -41.63 -40.95
CA ASP A 776 53.63 -42.83 -40.72
C ASP A 776 53.10 -42.87 -39.30
N ARG A 777 53.91 -42.45 -38.29
CA ARG A 777 53.48 -42.50 -36.89
C ARG A 777 52.39 -41.50 -36.60
N LEU A 778 52.41 -40.33 -37.28
CA LEU A 778 51.40 -39.33 -37.14
C LEU A 778 50.03 -39.68 -37.70
N GLU A 779 50.04 -40.60 -38.68
CA GLU A 779 48.84 -41.21 -39.26
C GLU A 779 47.99 -41.94 -38.19
N TRP A 780 48.64 -42.51 -37.16
CA TRP A 780 47.95 -43.28 -36.13
C TRP A 780 47.25 -42.42 -35.10
N LEU A 781 47.42 -41.12 -35.12
CA LEU A 781 46.89 -40.22 -34.10
C LEU A 781 47.22 -40.73 -32.67
N VAL A 782 46.18 -40.90 -31.87
CA VAL A 782 46.19 -41.42 -30.50
C VAL A 782 45.32 -42.70 -30.43
N PRO A 783 45.58 -43.63 -29.48
CA PRO A 783 44.82 -44.86 -29.36
C PRO A 783 43.32 -44.71 -29.30
N GLY A 784 42.82 -43.63 -28.60
CA GLY A 784 41.41 -43.39 -28.46
C GLY A 784 40.67 -42.92 -29.73
N LEU A 785 41.40 -42.45 -30.76
CA LEU A 785 40.82 -41.99 -32.03
C LEU A 785 41.12 -42.91 -33.22
N ILE A 786 41.92 -43.98 -33.04
CA ILE A 786 42.34 -44.84 -34.13
C ILE A 786 41.19 -45.55 -34.79
N GLU A 787 40.24 -46.11 -34.04
CA GLU A 787 39.07 -46.79 -34.56
C GLU A 787 38.21 -45.87 -35.42
N ALA A 788 37.91 -44.69 -34.90
CA ALA A 788 37.10 -43.63 -35.60
C ALA A 788 37.82 -43.28 -36.94
N LYS A 789 39.14 -43.11 -36.93
CA LYS A 789 39.92 -42.77 -38.12
C LYS A 789 39.91 -43.90 -39.11
N ALA A 790 40.13 -45.10 -38.65
CA ALA A 790 40.14 -46.27 -39.50
C ALA A 790 38.78 -46.53 -40.16
N VAL A 791 37.70 -46.39 -39.42
CA VAL A 791 36.32 -46.45 -39.94
C VAL A 791 36.12 -45.39 -41.01
N ALA A 792 36.57 -44.15 -40.77
CA ALA A 792 36.45 -43.05 -41.73
C ALA A 792 37.24 -43.27 -43.00
N LEU A 793 38.45 -43.79 -42.87
CA LEU A 793 39.26 -44.18 -44.01
C LEU A 793 38.61 -45.30 -44.90
N VAL A 794 38.06 -46.32 -44.29
CA VAL A 794 37.38 -47.40 -45.02
C VAL A 794 36.08 -46.89 -45.63
N ARG A 795 35.35 -46.01 -44.96
CA ARG A 795 34.16 -45.35 -45.54
C ARG A 795 34.47 -44.40 -46.68
N GLY A 796 35.62 -43.79 -46.69
CA GLY A 796 36.15 -42.96 -47.77
C GLY A 796 36.57 -43.70 -49.04
N LEU A 797 36.74 -45.04 -48.97
CA LEU A 797 37.10 -45.85 -50.13
C LEU A 797 36.01 -45.81 -51.20
N PRO A 798 36.40 -45.97 -52.50
CA PRO A 798 35.41 -46.03 -53.56
C PRO A 798 34.36 -47.09 -53.32
N LYS A 799 33.12 -46.82 -53.69
CA LYS A 799 31.97 -47.72 -53.46
C LYS A 799 32.19 -49.17 -53.91
N ALA A 800 32.85 -49.30 -54.98
CA ALA A 800 33.18 -50.66 -55.57
C ALA A 800 34.05 -51.53 -54.65
N ILE A 801 34.95 -50.92 -53.86
CA ILE A 801 35.84 -51.56 -52.91
C ILE A 801 35.16 -51.66 -51.55
N ARG A 802 34.57 -50.57 -51.07
CA ARG A 802 33.94 -50.43 -49.71
C ARG A 802 32.87 -51.50 -49.50
N LYS A 803 32.02 -51.80 -50.48
CA LYS A 803 30.93 -52.78 -50.37
C LYS A 803 31.38 -54.15 -49.82
N ASN A 804 32.67 -54.49 -49.92
CA ASN A 804 33.24 -55.77 -49.44
C ASN A 804 33.54 -55.73 -47.93
N PHE A 805 33.44 -54.54 -47.29
CA PHE A 805 33.80 -54.35 -45.89
C PHE A 805 32.54 -53.81 -45.11
N VAL A 806 31.40 -54.43 -45.29
CA VAL A 806 30.13 -54.03 -44.61
C VAL A 806 29.71 -55.14 -43.65
N PRO A 807 29.44 -54.83 -42.37
CA PRO A 807 29.48 -53.51 -41.68
C PRO A 807 30.93 -53.02 -41.47
N VAL A 808 31.17 -51.73 -41.84
CA VAL A 808 32.53 -51.17 -41.77
C VAL A 808 33.15 -51.27 -40.38
N PRO A 809 32.42 -50.89 -39.27
CA PRO A 809 32.98 -50.94 -37.92
C PRO A 809 33.48 -52.32 -37.52
N ASP A 810 32.77 -53.39 -37.89
CA ASP A 810 33.12 -54.77 -37.53
C ASP A 810 34.42 -55.23 -38.20
N PHE A 811 34.56 -54.94 -39.51
CA PHE A 811 35.76 -55.21 -40.26
C PHE A 811 36.98 -54.47 -39.79
N VAL A 812 36.76 -53.14 -39.43
CA VAL A 812 37.82 -52.29 -38.88
C VAL A 812 38.22 -52.74 -37.49
N GLY A 813 37.31 -53.09 -36.61
CA GLY A 813 37.57 -53.59 -35.27
C GLY A 813 38.37 -54.90 -35.33
N ALA A 814 37.95 -55.81 -36.19
CA ALA A 814 38.66 -57.04 -36.40
C ALA A 814 40.09 -56.86 -36.99
N ALA A 815 40.27 -55.90 -37.91
CA ALA A 815 41.58 -55.56 -38.47
C ALA A 815 42.51 -54.94 -37.42
N LEU A 816 42.00 -53.89 -36.66
CA LEU A 816 42.77 -53.20 -35.61
C LEU A 816 43.21 -54.16 -34.48
N SER A 817 42.42 -55.15 -34.16
CA SER A 817 42.81 -56.18 -33.14
C SER A 817 44.05 -57.05 -33.55
N LYS A 818 44.45 -57.06 -34.81
CA LYS A 818 45.57 -57.74 -35.34
C LYS A 818 46.76 -56.86 -35.72
N ILE A 819 46.59 -55.56 -35.66
CA ILE A 819 47.59 -54.57 -36.03
C ILE A 819 48.24 -54.01 -34.78
N ALA A 820 49.55 -53.85 -34.73
CA ALA A 820 50.27 -53.20 -33.67
C ALA A 820 50.20 -51.70 -33.87
N PHE A 821 49.63 -50.96 -32.87
CA PHE A 821 49.46 -49.56 -32.93
C PHE A 821 50.78 -48.79 -33.13
N GLY A 822 50.81 -47.90 -34.11
CA GLY A 822 51.95 -47.01 -34.37
C GLY A 822 53.12 -47.67 -35.15
N GLN A 823 52.96 -48.88 -35.74
CA GLN A 823 53.97 -49.53 -36.55
C GLN A 823 53.62 -49.48 -38.05
N GLY A 824 54.46 -48.77 -38.83
CA GLY A 824 54.28 -48.62 -40.27
C GLY A 824 53.13 -47.70 -40.64
N SER A 825 52.80 -47.61 -41.93
CA SER A 825 51.66 -46.81 -42.39
C SER A 825 50.30 -47.43 -41.97
N LEU A 826 49.35 -46.57 -41.44
CA LEU A 826 48.05 -47.08 -41.05
C LEU A 826 47.22 -47.60 -42.25
N PRO A 827 47.13 -46.88 -43.39
CA PRO A 827 46.44 -47.41 -44.56
C PRO A 827 46.96 -48.75 -45.09
N GLU A 828 48.30 -48.91 -45.15
CA GLU A 828 48.89 -50.16 -45.57
C GLU A 828 48.57 -51.29 -44.60
N SER A 829 48.68 -51.07 -43.32
CA SER A 829 48.38 -52.05 -42.29
C SER A 829 46.92 -52.46 -42.32
N LEU A 830 45.96 -51.51 -42.42
CA LEU A 830 44.57 -51.82 -42.63
C LEU A 830 44.31 -52.57 -43.94
N GLY A 831 44.91 -52.13 -45.05
CA GLY A 831 44.73 -52.70 -46.32
C GLY A 831 45.19 -54.16 -46.32
N ARG A 832 46.30 -54.50 -45.66
CA ARG A 832 46.84 -55.86 -45.52
C ARG A 832 45.87 -56.79 -44.76
N GLU A 833 45.34 -56.31 -43.62
CA GLU A 833 44.40 -57.09 -42.82
C GLU A 833 43.04 -57.25 -43.50
N LEU A 834 42.51 -56.20 -44.11
CA LEU A 834 41.28 -56.26 -44.88
C LEU A 834 41.37 -57.15 -46.07
N THR A 835 42.53 -57.16 -46.79
CA THR A 835 42.80 -58.11 -47.90
C THR A 835 42.87 -59.54 -47.39
N ARG A 836 43.50 -59.79 -46.25
CA ARG A 836 43.54 -61.07 -45.61
C ARG A 836 42.16 -61.61 -45.26
N MET A 837 41.29 -60.83 -44.81
CA MET A 837 39.89 -61.17 -44.39
C MET A 837 38.96 -61.40 -45.57
N THR A 838 39.12 -60.70 -46.66
CA THR A 838 38.14 -60.67 -47.77
C THR A 838 38.69 -61.09 -49.12
N GLY A 839 40.01 -61.16 -49.29
CA GLY A 839 40.65 -61.39 -50.58
C GLY A 839 40.68 -60.21 -51.54
N VAL A 840 40.06 -59.05 -51.10
CA VAL A 840 39.96 -57.84 -51.91
C VAL A 840 41.14 -56.93 -51.63
N ARG A 841 41.95 -56.63 -52.61
CA ARG A 841 43.08 -55.68 -52.50
C ARG A 841 42.62 -54.27 -52.66
N VAL A 842 43.03 -53.39 -51.74
CA VAL A 842 42.76 -51.95 -51.85
C VAL A 842 43.95 -51.23 -52.45
N PRO A 843 43.85 -50.59 -53.59
CA PRO A 843 44.94 -49.84 -54.24
C PRO A 843 45.41 -48.69 -53.35
N GLU A 844 46.71 -48.34 -53.49
CA GLU A 844 47.24 -47.20 -52.70
C GLU A 844 46.57 -45.87 -53.04
N GLU A 845 46.22 -45.65 -54.29
CA GLU A 845 45.54 -44.44 -54.72
C GLU A 845 44.17 -44.25 -54.01
N ALA A 846 43.44 -45.36 -53.72
CA ALA A 846 42.20 -45.38 -53.03
C ALA A 846 42.32 -44.91 -51.54
N TRP A 847 43.43 -45.26 -50.89
CA TRP A 847 43.76 -44.84 -49.56
C TRP A 847 44.14 -43.35 -49.52
N ILE A 848 44.83 -42.82 -50.50
CA ILE A 848 45.19 -41.38 -50.65
C ILE A 848 43.93 -40.59 -50.80
N GLU A 849 42.98 -40.98 -51.65
CA GLU A 849 41.69 -40.35 -51.84
C GLU A 849 40.85 -40.38 -50.55
N ALA A 850 40.81 -41.50 -49.85
CA ALA A 850 40.11 -41.66 -48.60
C ALA A 850 40.69 -40.73 -47.49
N ALA A 851 42.05 -40.71 -47.40
CA ALA A 851 42.73 -39.83 -46.42
C ALA A 851 42.53 -38.38 -46.71
N ALA A 852 42.40 -37.96 -47.97
CA ALA A 852 42.07 -36.55 -48.30
C ALA A 852 40.67 -36.12 -47.78
N GLN A 853 39.72 -37.05 -47.76
CA GLN A 853 38.34 -36.80 -47.31
C GLN A 853 38.15 -36.85 -45.77
N LEU A 854 39.19 -37.20 -45.00
CA LEU A 854 39.11 -37.24 -43.55
C LEU A 854 38.78 -35.85 -42.97
N GLU A 855 37.88 -35.83 -41.98
CA GLU A 855 37.61 -34.65 -41.19
C GLU A 855 38.84 -34.17 -40.43
N ASN A 856 38.91 -32.86 -40.15
CA ASN A 856 40.09 -32.27 -39.52
C ASN A 856 40.50 -32.92 -38.20
N HIS A 857 39.53 -33.28 -37.35
CA HIS A 857 39.84 -33.91 -36.06
C HIS A 857 40.47 -35.31 -36.14
N LEU A 858 40.38 -35.96 -37.30
CA LEU A 858 41.02 -37.27 -37.58
C LEU A 858 42.39 -37.13 -38.27
N LYS A 859 42.90 -35.89 -38.41
CA LYS A 859 44.23 -35.57 -38.91
C LYS A 859 45.02 -34.89 -37.79
N MET A 860 46.26 -35.30 -37.54
CA MET A 860 47.13 -34.65 -36.55
C MET A 860 47.36 -33.21 -36.96
N ASN A 861 47.03 -32.27 -36.07
CA ASN A 861 47.47 -30.89 -36.24
C ASN A 861 48.87 -30.71 -35.63
N ILE A 862 49.75 -30.01 -36.30
CA ILE A 862 51.13 -29.80 -35.87
C ILE A 862 51.32 -28.31 -35.61
N GLU A 863 51.53 -27.94 -34.34
CA GLU A 863 51.90 -26.61 -33.91
C GLU A 863 53.43 -26.51 -33.86
N VAL A 864 54.00 -25.68 -34.71
CA VAL A 864 55.44 -25.44 -34.78
C VAL A 864 55.81 -24.28 -33.88
N VAL A 865 56.78 -24.48 -33.00
CA VAL A 865 57.30 -23.47 -32.06
C VAL A 865 58.79 -23.28 -32.23
N ASP A 866 59.30 -22.12 -31.85
CA ASP A 866 60.74 -21.84 -31.81
C ASP A 866 61.38 -22.52 -30.57
N ALA A 867 62.69 -22.42 -30.43
CA ALA A 867 63.46 -22.95 -29.31
C ALA A 867 63.05 -22.38 -27.94
N ARG A 868 62.30 -21.27 -27.89
CA ARG A 868 61.78 -20.64 -26.70
C ARG A 868 60.30 -20.98 -26.46
N GLY A 869 59.71 -21.85 -27.28
CA GLY A 869 58.33 -22.24 -27.20
C GLY A 869 57.32 -21.22 -27.78
N LYS A 870 57.75 -20.23 -28.52
CA LYS A 870 56.91 -19.24 -29.17
C LYS A 870 56.31 -19.83 -30.46
N PHE A 871 55.02 -19.68 -30.66
CA PHE A 871 54.28 -20.08 -31.84
C PHE A 871 54.83 -19.50 -33.14
N LEU A 872 55.12 -20.33 -34.13
CA LEU A 872 55.59 -19.98 -35.47
C LEU A 872 54.53 -20.22 -36.54
N GLY A 873 53.73 -21.26 -36.40
CA GLY A 873 52.66 -21.62 -37.33
C GLY A 873 52.11 -23.01 -37.02
N GLU A 874 51.08 -23.38 -37.72
CA GLU A 874 50.45 -24.69 -37.57
C GLU A 874 49.90 -25.20 -38.92
N GLY A 875 49.68 -26.50 -38.99
CA GLY A 875 49.14 -27.16 -40.17
C GLY A 875 48.92 -28.66 -39.94
N ARG A 876 48.30 -29.32 -40.91
CA ARG A 876 48.01 -30.77 -40.87
C ARG A 876 48.80 -31.58 -41.89
N ASP A 877 49.57 -30.90 -42.72
CA ASP A 877 50.47 -31.55 -43.70
C ASP A 877 51.92 -31.30 -43.27
N LEU A 878 52.58 -32.39 -42.89
CA LEU A 878 53.97 -32.38 -42.41
C LEU A 878 54.92 -31.89 -43.50
N ALA A 879 54.72 -32.33 -44.77
CA ALA A 879 55.59 -31.95 -45.90
C ALA A 879 55.54 -30.48 -46.21
N GLU A 880 54.31 -29.90 -46.16
CA GLU A 880 54.09 -28.46 -46.29
C GLU A 880 54.76 -27.65 -45.17
N LEU A 881 54.62 -28.11 -43.92
CA LEU A 881 55.25 -27.47 -42.76
C LEU A 881 56.77 -27.56 -42.80
N CYS A 882 57.34 -28.69 -43.21
CA CYS A 882 58.79 -28.82 -43.40
C CYS A 882 59.29 -27.88 -44.48
N ALA A 883 58.60 -27.72 -45.59
CA ALA A 883 58.95 -26.78 -46.65
C ALA A 883 58.82 -25.31 -46.15
N ARG A 884 57.78 -24.97 -45.43
CA ARG A 884 57.52 -23.61 -44.93
C ARG A 884 58.49 -23.19 -43.86
N PHE A 885 58.97 -24.07 -43.04
CA PHE A 885 59.88 -23.77 -41.94
C PHE A 885 61.31 -24.29 -42.16
N ALA A 886 61.65 -24.59 -43.39
CA ALA A 886 62.98 -25.17 -43.74
C ALA A 886 64.17 -24.30 -43.25
N GLU A 887 64.09 -22.98 -43.36
CA GLU A 887 65.15 -22.06 -42.92
C GLU A 887 65.26 -22.02 -41.39
N VAL A 888 64.13 -22.14 -40.67
CA VAL A 888 64.09 -22.06 -39.18
C VAL A 888 64.48 -23.42 -38.59
N SER A 889 64.34 -24.52 -39.33
CA SER A 889 64.68 -25.85 -38.89
C SER A 889 66.23 -26.18 -39.03
N GLN A 890 66.93 -25.33 -39.80
CA GLN A 890 68.39 -25.46 -39.99
C GLN A 890 69.18 -24.51 -39.05
N ALA A 891 68.55 -23.52 -38.44
CA ALA A 891 69.12 -22.60 -37.47
C ALA A 891 69.07 -23.13 -36.03
#